data_e5a73507340a90ac584a69ceb9ed200c
#
_entry.id   e5a73507340a90ac584a69ceb9ed200c
#
_cell.length_a   1.000
_cell.length_b   1.000
_cell.length_c   1.000
_cell.angle_alpha   90.00
_cell.angle_beta   90.00
_cell.angle_gamma   90.00
#
_symmetry.space_group_name_H-M   'P 1'
#
loop_
_entity.id
_entity.type
_entity.pdbx_description
1 polymer ?
#
loop_
_entity_poly.entity_id
_entity_poly.type
_entity_poly.pdbx_seq_one_letter_code
_entity_poly.pdbx_strand_id
1 'polypeptide(L)'
;MKKQFIAAFLGLTVACTQALAYLGPNDKDYKPTVKPKANCSPATARLTMKFNDVSALIEQGGSMFQNRAASVAAYEVPKGSNRFAIFAGALWMGGTDVNGQLKLAALRYRSGNDFWPGPLTVTPGTGNFNPINPVGDDAVRDFGEANIDPDQCIAYDKFYTIRKAEVIKFNLWWECNAGVTTEGCDEITAPSNDELNRIYGWPAHGDVSRGQDYFLAPFYDRDQDGNYNPDSGDHPWYDDILGRDDIECGIDRRISLYGDETHWWVFNDKGNIHTETNGDPIGMEIRAQAFSFATNDEVNRMTFYNYELINRGTQTLYNTYFSQYLDADVGNYADDYTGCDVSRGLGYMYNGDLIDESDGGKLGYGENPPAIGCDFFEGPYQDADGIDNPGPFYDEATQTEVVPTVVDALANNGIVYKGIGIGYSDGIIDNERFGMRRFTYYTSTSAYPYNDPGPAAEYYNFMEGQWANGSEMYYGGLGTGTGGSQTLSDYMFPGTSDPLHWSTQGEDMSGLYPNGWDETTSNNPSGDRRFVQSAGPFTLRPGAVNNITVGIVYGRSTEGGLMASVEAMKRADTKAQALFDACFKILSPPDAPRLTIQELENELILMIDNPISSNNYQEAYAEIDEINITDPTVDRFYRFEGYQIFQLKAQDVSIADIADPDKARLVAQCDIKNNISRIINFQFDEALGFSVPVEKVDGENSGIRHSFSVKEDAFAQGARALVNHKTYYYVAVAYAYNQFKEYDPTDPLLLDGQKIPYISSRLNYDGTAISPTSAIPH
;
A
#
# COMPACT_ATOMS: atom_id res chain seq x y z
N MET A 1 -22.31 -59.40 46.48
CA MET A 1 -21.43 -59.06 45.37
C MET A 1 -22.18 -58.48 44.18
N LYS A 2 -23.36 -58.87 43.76
CA LYS A 2 -24.05 -58.28 42.59
C LYS A 2 -24.61 -56.83 42.75
N LYS A 3 -24.94 -56.42 43.99
CA LYS A 3 -25.43 -55.06 44.24
C LYS A 3 -24.35 -53.95 44.28
N GLN A 4 -23.14 -54.30 44.61
CA GLN A 4 -22.00 -53.34 44.63
C GLN A 4 -21.44 -53.04 43.21
N PHE A 5 -21.55 -54.03 42.29
CA PHE A 5 -21.12 -53.83 40.90
C PHE A 5 -22.07 -52.92 40.11
N ILE A 6 -23.37 -52.95 40.41
CA ILE A 6 -24.35 -52.08 39.75
C ILE A 6 -24.20 -50.61 40.22
N ALA A 7 -23.87 -50.38 41.49
CA ALA A 7 -23.63 -49.03 41.99
C ALA A 7 -22.33 -48.41 41.45
N ALA A 8 -21.27 -49.24 41.23
CA ALA A 8 -20.01 -48.78 40.63
C ALA A 8 -20.17 -48.49 39.11
N PHE A 9 -21.01 -49.25 38.40
CA PHE A 9 -21.26 -49.00 36.97
C PHE A 9 -22.21 -47.80 36.75
N LEU A 10 -23.20 -47.56 37.62
CA LEU A 10 -24.00 -46.31 37.58
C LEU A 10 -23.18 -45.09 38.01
N GLY A 11 -22.22 -45.23 38.93
CA GLY A 11 -21.31 -44.16 39.33
C GLY A 11 -20.31 -43.78 38.20
N LEU A 12 -19.85 -44.75 37.42
CA LEU A 12 -18.96 -44.49 36.27
C LEU A 12 -19.71 -43.87 35.07
N THR A 13 -20.96 -44.29 34.83
CA THR A 13 -21.77 -43.70 33.75
C THR A 13 -22.25 -42.26 34.08
N VAL A 14 -22.46 -41.92 35.36
CA VAL A 14 -22.77 -40.54 35.75
C VAL A 14 -21.51 -39.67 35.77
N ALA A 15 -20.32 -40.22 36.00
CA ALA A 15 -19.07 -39.46 35.89
C ALA A 15 -18.64 -39.20 34.41
N CYS A 16 -19.10 -40.03 33.45
CA CYS A 16 -18.82 -39.83 32.03
C CYS A 16 -19.83 -38.92 31.32
N THR A 17 -20.95 -38.52 31.99
CA THR A 17 -21.95 -37.62 31.40
C THR A 17 -21.81 -36.13 31.83
N GLN A 18 -20.79 -35.81 32.61
CA GLN A 18 -20.31 -34.46 32.75
C GLN A 18 -19.13 -34.18 31.78
N ALA A 19 -19.24 -34.63 30.54
CA ALA A 19 -18.59 -33.93 29.47
C ALA A 19 -19.22 -32.56 29.48
N LEU A 20 -18.49 -31.58 29.96
CA LEU A 20 -18.86 -30.17 29.88
C LEU A 20 -19.30 -29.92 28.46
N ALA A 21 -20.58 -29.60 28.27
CA ALA A 21 -21.05 -29.09 26.98
C ALA A 21 -20.19 -27.84 26.71
N TYR A 22 -19.27 -27.95 25.79
CA TYR A 22 -18.46 -26.84 25.35
C TYR A 22 -19.39 -25.85 24.67
N LEU A 23 -19.56 -24.67 25.26
CA LEU A 23 -20.28 -23.56 24.66
C LEU A 23 -19.31 -22.87 23.71
N GLY A 24 -19.44 -23.13 22.42
CA GLY A 24 -18.66 -22.45 21.40
C GLY A 24 -19.12 -21.01 21.17
N PRO A 25 -18.35 -20.20 20.43
CA PRO A 25 -18.69 -18.81 20.11
C PRO A 25 -20.06 -18.63 19.40
N ASN A 26 -20.55 -19.69 18.79
CA ASN A 26 -21.88 -19.73 18.14
C ASN A 26 -23.04 -20.06 19.11
N ASP A 27 -22.74 -20.38 20.37
CA ASP A 27 -23.78 -20.62 21.37
C ASP A 27 -24.22 -19.27 21.95
N LYS A 28 -25.54 -19.02 21.95
CA LYS A 28 -26.12 -17.79 22.51
C LYS A 28 -25.80 -17.56 24.00
N ASP A 29 -25.40 -18.60 24.72
CA ASP A 29 -25.04 -18.55 26.13
C ASP A 29 -23.50 -18.52 26.33
N TYR A 30 -22.71 -18.50 25.22
CA TYR A 30 -21.26 -18.39 25.27
C TYR A 30 -20.86 -17.06 25.89
N LYS A 31 -20.00 -17.14 26.90
CA LYS A 31 -19.34 -15.96 27.47
C LYS A 31 -17.83 -16.20 27.43
N PRO A 32 -17.05 -15.25 26.92
CA PRO A 32 -15.60 -15.35 26.93
C PRO A 32 -15.09 -15.71 28.32
N THR A 33 -14.31 -16.76 28.43
CA THR A 33 -13.78 -17.27 29.72
C THR A 33 -12.54 -16.52 30.19
N VAL A 34 -11.86 -15.83 29.28
CA VAL A 34 -10.65 -15.06 29.56
C VAL A 34 -11.01 -13.60 29.73
N LYS A 35 -11.00 -13.13 30.98
CA LYS A 35 -10.99 -11.70 31.25
C LYS A 35 -9.60 -11.20 30.93
N PRO A 36 -9.38 -10.25 30.02
CA PRO A 36 -8.09 -9.65 29.81
C PRO A 36 -7.60 -9.05 31.14
N LYS A 37 -6.33 -9.23 31.44
CA LYS A 37 -5.70 -8.58 32.62
C LYS A 37 -5.52 -7.08 32.38
N ALA A 38 -5.44 -6.67 31.11
CA ALA A 38 -5.32 -5.28 30.68
C ALA A 38 -6.68 -4.57 30.72
N ASN A 39 -6.64 -3.27 30.89
CA ASN A 39 -7.80 -2.40 30.90
C ASN A 39 -7.47 -1.11 30.12
N CYS A 40 -6.90 -1.29 28.93
CA CYS A 40 -6.54 -0.20 28.04
C CYS A 40 -7.78 0.55 27.55
N SER A 41 -7.67 1.85 27.46
CA SER A 41 -8.67 2.68 26.77
C SER A 41 -8.51 2.53 25.25
N PRO A 42 -9.58 2.72 24.48
CA PRO A 42 -9.47 2.82 23.02
C PRO A 42 -8.47 3.90 22.61
N ALA A 43 -7.83 3.70 21.45
CA ALA A 43 -6.89 4.66 20.89
C ALA A 43 -7.53 6.04 20.67
N THR A 44 -6.75 7.09 20.86
CA THR A 44 -7.16 8.47 20.61
C THR A 44 -6.33 9.16 19.52
N ALA A 45 -5.12 8.68 19.30
CA ALA A 45 -4.22 9.24 18.32
C ALA A 45 -4.73 8.98 16.89
N ARG A 46 -4.68 10.02 16.08
CA ARG A 46 -5.12 10.07 14.69
C ARG A 46 -4.08 10.79 13.86
N LEU A 47 -3.91 10.33 12.65
CA LEU A 47 -3.02 10.95 11.68
C LEU A 47 -3.69 10.98 10.33
N THR A 48 -3.52 12.07 9.60
CA THR A 48 -3.96 12.18 8.21
C THR A 48 -2.74 12.23 7.30
N MET A 49 -2.57 11.21 6.49
CA MET A 49 -1.59 11.18 5.39
C MET A 49 -1.97 12.26 4.37
N LYS A 50 -1.00 13.09 3.94
CA LYS A 50 -1.26 14.21 3.02
C LYS A 50 -0.07 14.48 2.10
N PHE A 51 0.88 13.59 2.05
CA PHE A 51 2.13 13.84 1.34
C PHE A 51 1.92 13.93 -0.18
N ASN A 52 1.03 13.10 -0.73
CA ASN A 52 0.67 13.09 -2.15
C ASN A 52 -0.73 13.70 -2.42
N ASP A 53 -1.39 13.34 -3.52
CA ASP A 53 -2.72 13.84 -3.92
C ASP A 53 -3.88 13.09 -3.22
N VAL A 54 -3.60 12.43 -2.09
CA VAL A 54 -4.59 11.79 -1.23
C VAL A 54 -4.57 12.43 0.15
N SER A 55 -5.75 12.47 0.80
CA SER A 55 -5.89 12.80 2.22
C SER A 55 -6.56 11.62 2.92
N ALA A 56 -5.80 10.78 3.62
CA ALA A 56 -6.27 9.54 4.24
C ALA A 56 -6.07 9.55 5.75
N LEU A 57 -7.16 9.43 6.52
CA LEU A 57 -7.11 9.35 7.97
C LEU A 57 -6.81 7.91 8.42
N ILE A 58 -5.88 7.75 9.36
CA ILE A 58 -5.63 6.50 10.08
C ILE A 58 -5.72 6.74 11.59
N GLU A 59 -6.25 5.77 12.31
CA GLU A 59 -6.32 5.77 13.78
C GLU A 59 -5.37 4.72 14.35
N GLN A 60 -4.73 5.02 15.45
CA GLN A 60 -3.70 4.17 16.07
C GLN A 60 -4.22 2.76 16.45
N GLY A 61 -5.48 2.60 16.72
CA GLY A 61 -6.15 1.32 16.98
C GLY A 61 -6.56 0.51 15.74
N GLY A 62 -5.93 0.74 14.55
CA GLY A 62 -6.14 -0.05 13.34
C GLY A 62 -7.37 0.29 12.50
N SER A 63 -8.13 1.33 12.86
CA SER A 63 -9.21 1.87 12.01
C SER A 63 -8.62 2.77 10.92
N MET A 64 -9.07 2.62 9.71
CA MET A 64 -8.60 3.35 8.54
C MET A 64 -9.75 4.09 7.88
N PHE A 65 -9.45 5.27 7.30
CA PHE A 65 -10.30 6.02 6.38
C PHE A 65 -11.58 6.63 6.97
N GLN A 66 -11.86 6.41 8.24
CA GLN A 66 -13.01 6.96 8.93
C GLN A 66 -12.61 7.86 10.10
N ASN A 67 -13.23 9.01 10.21
CA ASN A 67 -13.27 9.73 11.49
C ASN A 67 -14.39 9.13 12.35
N ARG A 68 -14.07 8.12 13.15
CA ARG A 68 -15.04 7.36 13.95
C ARG A 68 -15.81 8.24 14.94
N ALA A 69 -15.18 9.27 15.50
CA ALA A 69 -15.83 10.18 16.44
C ALA A 69 -16.92 11.04 15.78
N ALA A 70 -16.75 11.41 14.52
CA ALA A 70 -17.72 12.18 13.75
C ALA A 70 -18.63 11.29 12.86
N SER A 71 -18.28 10.01 12.72
CA SER A 71 -18.93 9.04 11.82
C SER A 71 -18.99 9.55 10.37
N VAL A 72 -17.83 10.00 9.85
CA VAL A 72 -17.71 10.50 8.48
C VAL A 72 -16.52 9.85 7.76
N ALA A 73 -16.66 9.70 6.44
CA ALA A 73 -15.58 9.28 5.54
C ALA A 73 -14.39 10.23 5.63
N ALA A 74 -13.18 9.68 5.49
CA ALA A 74 -11.95 10.45 5.58
C ALA A 74 -10.82 9.92 4.67
N TYR A 75 -11.18 9.30 3.55
CA TYR A 75 -10.28 9.03 2.43
C TYR A 75 -10.68 9.90 1.25
N GLU A 76 -10.02 11.04 1.14
CA GLU A 76 -10.30 12.05 0.12
C GLU A 76 -9.32 11.91 -1.03
N VAL A 77 -9.83 11.79 -2.25
CA VAL A 77 -9.04 11.74 -3.48
C VAL A 77 -9.82 12.34 -4.66
N PRO A 78 -9.29 13.31 -5.39
CA PRO A 78 -8.04 14.05 -5.12
C PRO A 78 -8.12 14.91 -3.85
N LYS A 79 -6.98 15.11 -3.20
CA LYS A 79 -6.86 15.93 -1.98
C LYS A 79 -7.36 17.36 -2.21
N GLY A 80 -8.19 17.88 -1.31
CA GLY A 80 -8.79 19.21 -1.40
C GLY A 80 -10.07 19.28 -2.23
N SER A 81 -10.53 18.17 -2.82
CA SER A 81 -11.76 18.09 -3.60
C SER A 81 -13.03 18.04 -2.74
N ASN A 82 -12.90 17.69 -1.47
CA ASN A 82 -13.98 17.36 -0.55
C ASN A 82 -14.87 16.20 -1.07
N ARG A 83 -14.27 15.29 -1.85
CA ARG A 83 -14.88 14.04 -2.34
C ARG A 83 -14.16 12.86 -1.75
N PHE A 84 -14.93 11.95 -1.22
CA PHE A 84 -14.42 10.79 -0.48
C PHE A 84 -14.74 9.52 -1.26
N ALA A 85 -13.80 8.58 -1.31
CA ALA A 85 -13.96 7.33 -2.02
C ALA A 85 -14.05 6.11 -1.11
N ILE A 86 -13.70 6.25 0.18
CA ILE A 86 -13.77 5.17 1.15
C ILE A 86 -14.32 5.72 2.47
N PHE A 87 -15.29 5.00 3.03
CA PHE A 87 -15.86 5.30 4.34
C PHE A 87 -15.07 4.70 5.49
N ALA A 88 -14.69 3.41 5.40
CA ALA A 88 -13.93 2.71 6.43
C ALA A 88 -13.10 1.56 5.87
N GLY A 89 -12.02 1.22 6.56
CA GLY A 89 -11.20 0.06 6.31
C GLY A 89 -10.56 -0.46 7.59
N ALA A 90 -10.26 -1.76 7.65
CA ALA A 90 -9.58 -2.37 8.78
C ALA A 90 -9.06 -3.77 8.44
N LEU A 91 -8.07 -4.21 9.21
CA LEU A 91 -7.60 -5.59 9.21
C LEU A 91 -8.53 -6.46 10.06
N TRP A 92 -8.90 -7.66 9.56
CA TRP A 92 -9.58 -8.71 10.31
C TRP A 92 -8.67 -9.93 10.44
N MET A 93 -8.68 -10.56 11.61
CA MET A 93 -7.86 -11.73 11.90
C MET A 93 -8.68 -12.74 12.70
N GLY A 94 -8.61 -14.02 12.32
CA GLY A 94 -9.32 -15.06 13.07
C GLY A 94 -8.80 -16.45 12.78
N GLY A 95 -8.94 -17.34 13.75
CA GLY A 95 -8.58 -18.76 13.66
C GLY A 95 -9.07 -19.52 14.89
N THR A 96 -8.93 -20.83 14.88
CA THR A 96 -9.37 -21.70 15.98
C THR A 96 -8.17 -22.28 16.75
N ASP A 97 -8.25 -22.28 18.07
CA ASP A 97 -7.26 -22.96 18.92
C ASP A 97 -7.37 -24.49 18.84
N VAL A 98 -6.46 -25.20 19.51
CA VAL A 98 -6.43 -26.68 19.56
C VAL A 98 -7.74 -27.30 20.10
N ASN A 99 -8.56 -26.54 20.80
CA ASN A 99 -9.85 -26.99 21.33
C ASN A 99 -11.03 -26.60 20.39
N GLY A 100 -10.73 -26.00 19.25
CA GLY A 100 -11.74 -25.48 18.32
C GLY A 100 -12.41 -24.19 18.78
N GLN A 101 -11.82 -23.46 19.74
CA GLN A 101 -12.33 -22.13 20.14
C GLN A 101 -11.89 -21.07 19.15
N LEU A 102 -12.85 -20.33 18.63
CA LEU A 102 -12.58 -19.21 17.73
C LEU A 102 -11.91 -18.07 18.51
N LYS A 103 -10.77 -17.60 17.99
CA LYS A 103 -10.08 -16.39 18.38
C LYS A 103 -10.20 -15.41 17.23
N LEU A 104 -10.62 -14.17 17.51
CA LEU A 104 -10.89 -13.23 16.43
C LEU A 104 -10.81 -11.78 16.91
N ALA A 105 -10.21 -10.94 16.08
CA ALA A 105 -10.18 -9.49 16.24
C ALA A 105 -10.51 -8.83 14.89
N ALA A 106 -11.42 -7.89 14.90
CA ALA A 106 -11.82 -7.13 13.71
C ALA A 106 -12.35 -5.74 14.08
N LEU A 107 -12.37 -4.85 13.10
CA LEU A 107 -13.05 -3.56 13.20
C LEU A 107 -13.90 -3.30 11.96
N ARG A 108 -14.92 -2.49 12.16
CA ARG A 108 -15.73 -1.86 11.09
C ARG A 108 -15.91 -0.39 11.41
N TYR A 109 -16.87 0.24 10.78
CA TYR A 109 -17.25 1.64 10.95
C TYR A 109 -17.99 1.96 12.27
N ARG A 110 -18.24 0.97 13.15
CA ARG A 110 -18.97 1.12 14.41
C ARG A 110 -18.06 1.57 15.57
N SER A 111 -18.67 1.81 16.73
CA SER A 111 -17.97 2.24 17.94
C SER A 111 -17.33 1.12 18.75
N GLY A 112 -17.51 -0.15 18.34
CA GLY A 112 -16.84 -1.30 18.95
C GLY A 112 -15.32 -1.24 18.77
N ASN A 113 -14.57 -1.97 19.58
CA ASN A 113 -13.12 -1.96 19.56
C ASN A 113 -12.55 -3.32 19.93
N ASP A 114 -11.66 -3.84 19.08
CA ASP A 114 -10.94 -5.10 19.31
C ASP A 114 -9.41 -4.89 19.26
N PHE A 115 -8.93 -3.63 19.07
CA PHE A 115 -7.51 -3.31 19.01
C PHE A 115 -7.15 -2.13 19.93
N TRP A 116 -5.96 -2.19 20.50
CA TRP A 116 -5.43 -1.20 21.44
C TRP A 116 -3.97 -0.84 21.11
N PRO A 117 -3.51 0.38 21.46
CA PRO A 117 -2.14 0.80 21.24
C PRO A 117 -1.12 -0.05 22.00
N GLY A 118 0.07 -0.21 21.42
CA GLY A 118 1.27 -0.68 22.09
C GLY A 118 1.63 -2.14 21.85
N PRO A 119 2.92 -2.49 22.11
CA PRO A 119 3.44 -3.84 21.98
C PRO A 119 3.04 -4.71 23.17
N LEU A 120 2.97 -6.03 22.93
CA LEU A 120 2.67 -7.02 23.95
C LEU A 120 3.94 -7.52 24.68
N THR A 121 3.76 -8.05 25.90
CA THR A 121 4.85 -8.64 26.66
C THR A 121 5.23 -10.00 26.09
N VAL A 122 6.52 -10.31 26.16
CA VAL A 122 7.14 -11.56 25.71
C VAL A 122 7.96 -12.20 26.82
N THR A 123 8.32 -13.46 26.66
CA THR A 123 9.30 -14.15 27.49
C THR A 123 10.61 -14.22 26.71
N PRO A 124 11.68 -13.52 27.13
CA PRO A 124 12.94 -13.49 26.40
C PRO A 124 13.52 -14.89 26.16
N GLY A 125 14.00 -15.14 24.94
CA GLY A 125 14.65 -16.38 24.54
C GLY A 125 13.68 -17.53 24.21
N THR A 126 12.41 -17.25 24.02
CA THR A 126 11.45 -18.22 23.48
C THR A 126 11.52 -18.31 21.95
N GLY A 127 11.97 -17.24 21.29
CA GLY A 127 12.23 -17.17 19.85
C GLY A 127 13.70 -17.36 19.51
N ASN A 128 14.01 -17.26 18.21
CA ASN A 128 15.36 -17.36 17.65
C ASN A 128 15.70 -16.19 16.70
N PHE A 129 14.88 -15.16 16.66
CA PHE A 129 15.07 -14.01 15.80
C PHE A 129 16.41 -13.32 16.06
N ASN A 130 17.15 -13.07 14.99
CA ASN A 130 18.39 -12.30 15.01
C ASN A 130 18.23 -11.07 14.10
N PRO A 131 18.17 -9.86 14.65
CA PRO A 131 17.96 -8.64 13.87
C PRO A 131 19.16 -8.26 12.98
N ILE A 132 20.37 -8.71 13.34
CA ILE A 132 21.59 -8.46 12.54
C ILE A 132 21.60 -9.33 11.27
N ASN A 133 20.92 -10.46 11.32
CA ASN A 133 20.71 -11.34 10.17
C ASN A 133 19.27 -11.88 10.20
N PRO A 134 18.27 -11.08 9.86
CA PRO A 134 16.87 -11.49 9.85
C PRO A 134 16.59 -12.38 8.63
N VAL A 135 17.36 -13.46 8.48
CA VAL A 135 17.25 -14.36 7.34
C VAL A 135 16.24 -15.45 7.67
N GLY A 136 15.28 -15.62 6.79
CA GLY A 136 14.42 -16.78 6.68
C GLY A 136 13.10 -16.66 7.45
N ASP A 137 12.13 -17.30 6.87
CA ASP A 137 10.75 -17.42 7.33
C ASP A 137 10.60 -18.20 8.62
N ASP A 138 11.67 -18.92 9.02
CA ASP A 138 11.81 -19.64 10.29
C ASP A 138 12.17 -18.75 11.49
N ALA A 139 12.31 -17.43 11.30
CA ALA A 139 12.62 -16.51 12.39
C ALA A 139 11.44 -16.37 13.34
N VAL A 140 11.46 -17.16 14.42
CA VAL A 140 10.45 -17.08 15.47
C VAL A 140 10.79 -15.94 16.41
N ARG A 141 9.88 -14.96 16.54
CA ARG A 141 9.97 -13.89 17.53
C ARG A 141 9.71 -14.41 18.94
N ASP A 142 10.18 -13.70 19.94
CA ASP A 142 9.82 -14.00 21.32
C ASP A 142 8.31 -13.92 21.55
N PHE A 143 7.76 -14.88 22.28
CA PHE A 143 6.34 -14.98 22.62
C PHE A 143 6.16 -15.31 24.12
N GLY A 144 4.94 -15.23 24.63
CA GLY A 144 4.67 -15.48 26.05
C GLY A 144 3.22 -15.27 26.42
N GLU A 145 2.95 -14.66 27.56
CA GLU A 145 1.58 -14.39 28.00
C GLU A 145 0.86 -13.32 27.16
N ALA A 146 1.61 -12.54 26.38
CA ALA A 146 1.10 -11.49 25.52
C ALA A 146 0.21 -10.48 26.27
N ASN A 147 0.67 -9.97 27.40
CA ASN A 147 -0.06 -8.97 28.20
C ASN A 147 0.37 -7.55 27.84
N ILE A 148 -0.43 -6.58 28.28
CA ILE A 148 -0.08 -5.15 28.23
C ILE A 148 -0.75 -4.46 29.43
N ASP A 149 -0.19 -3.38 29.93
CA ASP A 149 -0.82 -2.57 30.96
C ASP A 149 -1.29 -1.21 30.40
N PRO A 150 -2.26 -0.53 31.08
CA PRO A 150 -2.83 0.72 30.58
C PRO A 150 -1.80 1.85 30.35
N ASP A 151 -0.73 1.92 31.14
CA ASP A 151 0.28 2.96 30.98
C ASP A 151 1.09 2.75 29.68
N GLN A 152 1.30 1.48 29.29
CA GLN A 152 1.92 1.13 28.00
C GLN A 152 0.99 1.51 26.85
N CYS A 153 -0.29 1.21 26.95
CA CYS A 153 -1.26 1.62 25.93
C CYS A 153 -1.24 3.14 25.71
N ILE A 154 -1.19 3.93 26.78
CA ILE A 154 -1.10 5.39 26.70
C ILE A 154 0.23 5.85 26.08
N ALA A 155 1.35 5.21 26.43
CA ALA A 155 2.67 5.58 25.93
C ALA A 155 2.81 5.39 24.42
N TYR A 156 2.13 4.39 23.86
CA TYR A 156 2.14 4.07 22.44
C TYR A 156 0.91 4.57 21.66
N ASP A 157 0.00 5.33 22.28
CA ASP A 157 -1.12 5.96 21.56
C ASP A 157 -0.63 7.18 20.76
N LYS A 158 0.20 6.91 19.74
CA LYS A 158 0.82 7.90 18.85
C LYS A 158 1.33 7.26 17.57
N PHE A 159 1.62 8.09 16.57
CA PHE A 159 2.31 7.73 15.34
C PHE A 159 3.74 8.26 15.34
N TYR A 160 4.62 7.54 14.69
CA TYR A 160 5.99 7.94 14.43
C TYR A 160 6.14 8.21 12.93
N THR A 161 6.32 9.47 12.59
CA THR A 161 6.44 9.90 11.18
C THR A 161 7.89 10.20 10.86
N ILE A 162 8.35 9.70 9.72
CA ILE A 162 9.68 9.99 9.18
C ILE A 162 9.60 10.16 7.66
N ARG A 163 10.43 11.02 7.10
CA ARG A 163 10.62 11.17 5.66
C ARG A 163 11.97 10.63 5.26
N LYS A 164 12.01 9.95 4.13
CA LYS A 164 13.25 9.42 3.56
C LYS A 164 14.31 10.52 3.40
N ALA A 165 13.92 11.69 2.91
CA ALA A 165 14.80 12.84 2.76
C ALA A 165 15.42 13.34 4.08
N GLU A 166 14.70 13.25 5.20
CA GLU A 166 15.23 13.61 6.53
C GLU A 166 16.33 12.65 6.97
N VAL A 167 16.17 11.37 6.64
CA VAL A 167 17.18 10.34 6.94
C VAL A 167 18.42 10.55 6.07
N ILE A 168 18.26 10.83 4.77
CA ILE A 168 19.36 11.15 3.87
C ILE A 168 20.14 12.38 4.36
N LYS A 169 19.43 13.45 4.72
CA LYS A 169 20.02 14.68 5.25
C LYS A 169 20.77 14.44 6.56
N PHE A 170 20.20 13.63 7.46
CA PHE A 170 20.86 13.24 8.70
C PHE A 170 22.15 12.47 8.45
N ASN A 171 22.13 11.50 7.54
CA ASN A 171 23.30 10.72 7.18
C ASN A 171 24.45 11.58 6.67
N LEU A 172 24.18 12.44 5.69
CA LEU A 172 25.18 13.34 5.12
C LEU A 172 25.77 14.28 6.21
N TRP A 173 24.90 14.86 7.04
CA TRP A 173 25.30 15.73 8.13
C TRP A 173 26.16 14.98 9.17
N TRP A 174 25.75 13.76 9.55
CA TRP A 174 26.47 12.94 10.52
C TRP A 174 27.85 12.53 9.99
N GLU A 175 27.94 12.07 8.75
CA GLU A 175 29.20 11.66 8.10
C GLU A 175 30.22 12.80 8.05
N CYS A 176 29.75 14.01 7.76
CA CYS A 176 30.59 15.20 7.82
C CYS A 176 31.11 15.48 9.24
N ASN A 177 30.23 15.45 10.24
CA ASN A 177 30.60 15.72 11.63
C ASN A 177 31.50 14.65 12.24
N ALA A 178 31.31 13.40 11.84
CA ALA A 178 32.13 12.25 12.26
C ALA A 178 33.49 12.17 11.50
N GLY A 179 33.67 13.01 10.47
CA GLY A 179 34.88 13.00 9.63
C GLY A 179 35.01 11.78 8.72
N VAL A 180 33.90 11.11 8.43
CA VAL A 180 33.83 10.00 7.46
C VAL A 180 34.02 10.53 6.04
N THR A 181 33.46 11.67 5.74
CA THR A 181 33.69 12.45 4.52
C THR A 181 34.12 13.88 4.84
N THR A 182 34.78 14.54 3.90
CA THR A 182 35.11 15.97 3.98
C THR A 182 34.65 16.74 2.75
N GLU A 183 34.22 16.02 1.73
CA GLU A 183 33.74 16.60 0.48
C GLU A 183 32.37 17.25 0.69
N GLY A 184 32.26 18.53 0.34
CA GLY A 184 31.01 19.29 0.37
C GLY A 184 30.39 19.57 1.73
N CYS A 185 31.08 19.24 2.83
CA CYS A 185 30.55 19.40 4.19
C CYS A 185 30.25 20.86 4.58
N ASP A 186 30.83 21.83 3.93
CA ASP A 186 30.55 23.27 4.10
C ASP A 186 29.21 23.69 3.46
N GLU A 187 28.65 22.87 2.57
CA GLU A 187 27.33 23.11 1.96
C GLU A 187 26.19 22.37 2.67
N ILE A 188 26.51 21.37 3.51
CA ILE A 188 25.48 20.56 4.19
C ILE A 188 24.85 21.37 5.33
N THR A 189 23.54 21.53 5.23
CA THR A 189 22.74 22.15 6.29
C THR A 189 22.43 21.12 7.37
N ALA A 190 22.69 21.45 8.63
CA ALA A 190 22.28 20.61 9.76
C ALA A 190 20.77 20.33 9.73
N PRO A 191 20.33 19.12 10.09
CA PRO A 191 18.91 18.85 10.28
C PRO A 191 18.30 19.82 11.31
N SER A 192 17.04 20.21 11.10
CA SER A 192 16.30 21.02 12.06
C SER A 192 16.05 20.26 13.37
N ASN A 193 15.70 20.97 14.43
CA ASN A 193 15.37 20.33 15.71
C ASN A 193 14.20 19.34 15.57
N ASP A 194 13.23 19.61 14.70
CA ASP A 194 12.09 18.74 14.50
C ASP A 194 12.49 17.46 13.75
N GLU A 195 13.36 17.55 12.75
CA GLU A 195 13.93 16.38 12.04
C GLU A 195 14.78 15.54 13.01
N LEU A 196 15.64 16.15 13.81
CA LEU A 196 16.43 15.46 14.85
C LEU A 196 15.52 14.79 15.89
N ASN A 197 14.47 15.47 16.36
CA ASN A 197 13.53 14.90 17.32
C ASN A 197 12.83 13.65 16.76
N ARG A 198 12.51 13.60 15.46
CA ARG A 198 11.94 12.42 14.84
C ARG A 198 12.94 11.25 14.77
N ILE A 199 14.19 11.53 14.45
CA ILE A 199 15.27 10.52 14.38
C ILE A 199 15.59 10.00 15.79
N TYR A 200 15.93 10.88 16.73
CA TYR A 200 16.25 10.48 18.12
C TYR A 200 15.06 9.87 18.86
N GLY A 201 13.84 10.23 18.51
CA GLY A 201 12.60 9.69 19.07
C GLY A 201 12.06 8.45 18.37
N TRP A 202 12.81 7.87 17.42
CA TRP A 202 12.39 6.69 16.70
C TRP A 202 12.24 5.47 17.62
N PRO A 203 11.15 4.71 17.56
CA PRO A 203 10.87 3.63 18.52
C PRO A 203 11.57 2.32 18.14
N ALA A 204 12.87 2.37 17.93
CA ALA A 204 13.68 1.21 17.54
C ALA A 204 13.63 0.09 18.58
N HIS A 205 13.48 0.44 19.86
CA HIS A 205 13.47 -0.51 20.96
C HIS A 205 12.22 -0.39 21.82
N GLY A 206 11.76 -1.55 22.33
CA GLY A 206 10.77 -1.63 23.39
C GLY A 206 11.38 -1.59 24.78
N ASP A 207 10.54 -1.38 25.79
CA ASP A 207 10.96 -1.37 27.19
C ASP A 207 11.03 -2.81 27.74
N VAL A 208 12.22 -3.41 27.70
CA VAL A 208 12.46 -4.78 28.22
C VAL A 208 12.19 -4.90 29.72
N SER A 209 12.28 -3.78 30.48
CA SER A 209 11.95 -3.81 31.91
C SER A 209 10.46 -4.02 32.17
N ARG A 210 9.63 -3.72 31.18
CA ARG A 210 8.18 -4.00 31.14
C ARG A 210 7.83 -5.27 30.37
N GLY A 211 8.82 -6.06 29.97
CA GLY A 211 8.64 -7.33 29.26
C GLY A 211 8.34 -7.16 27.76
N GLN A 212 8.59 -6.00 27.16
CA GLN A 212 8.45 -5.82 25.70
C GLN A 212 9.63 -6.46 24.97
N ASP A 213 9.40 -6.76 23.68
CA ASP A 213 10.48 -7.14 22.76
C ASP A 213 11.49 -6.00 22.63
N TYR A 214 12.78 -6.34 22.58
CA TYR A 214 13.82 -5.32 22.48
C TYR A 214 13.74 -4.59 21.12
N PHE A 215 13.53 -5.30 20.02
CA PHE A 215 13.46 -4.72 18.68
C PHE A 215 12.00 -4.43 18.30
N LEU A 216 11.69 -3.15 17.98
CA LEU A 216 10.36 -2.72 17.53
C LEU A 216 10.38 -2.20 16.10
N ALA A 217 10.61 -0.91 15.90
CA ALA A 217 10.62 -0.30 14.58
C ALA A 217 11.96 -0.56 13.86
N PRO A 218 11.95 -0.69 12.53
CA PRO A 218 13.17 -0.93 11.75
C PRO A 218 14.17 0.21 11.90
N PHE A 219 15.44 -0.12 12.13
CA PHE A 219 16.54 0.84 12.18
C PHE A 219 17.81 0.28 11.57
N TYR A 220 18.61 1.15 11.00
CA TYR A 220 19.96 0.84 10.54
C TYR A 220 20.94 1.04 11.70
N ASP A 221 21.64 -0.02 12.05
CA ASP A 221 22.67 -0.08 13.09
C ASP A 221 24.04 0.04 12.40
N ARG A 222 24.60 1.24 12.44
CA ARG A 222 25.84 1.55 11.71
C ARG A 222 27.06 0.89 12.32
N ASP A 223 27.15 0.86 13.64
CA ASP A 223 28.28 0.30 14.38
C ASP A 223 28.07 -1.18 14.76
N GLN A 224 26.91 -1.74 14.44
CA GLN A 224 26.52 -3.14 14.65
C GLN A 224 26.57 -3.58 16.13
N ASP A 225 26.27 -2.66 17.05
CA ASP A 225 26.25 -2.95 18.48
C ASP A 225 24.90 -3.47 18.99
N GLY A 226 23.87 -3.46 18.12
CA GLY A 226 22.52 -3.91 18.40
C GLY A 226 21.65 -2.88 19.13
N ASN A 227 22.16 -1.67 19.39
CA ASN A 227 21.43 -0.59 20.03
C ASN A 227 21.19 0.56 19.05
N TYR A 228 20.08 1.24 19.19
CA TYR A 228 19.79 2.43 18.40
C TYR A 228 20.38 3.68 19.05
N ASN A 229 21.41 4.24 18.46
CA ASN A 229 22.08 5.44 18.93
C ASN A 229 22.41 6.39 17.77
N PRO A 230 21.59 7.42 17.49
CA PRO A 230 21.88 8.37 16.43
C PRO A 230 23.21 9.11 16.56
N ASP A 231 23.80 9.22 17.77
CA ASP A 231 25.14 9.79 17.94
C ASP A 231 26.22 8.91 17.30
N SER A 232 25.98 7.59 17.17
CA SER A 232 26.82 6.64 16.43
C SER A 232 26.48 6.60 14.92
N GLY A 233 25.46 7.33 14.47
CA GLY A 233 25.03 7.40 13.07
C GLY A 233 23.88 6.46 12.73
N ASP A 234 23.22 5.86 13.72
CA ASP A 234 22.05 5.03 13.49
C ASP A 234 20.83 5.86 13.11
N HIS A 235 19.98 5.30 12.30
CA HIS A 235 18.80 6.02 11.80
C HIS A 235 17.66 5.06 11.43
N PRO A 236 16.43 5.55 11.25
CA PRO A 236 15.34 4.74 10.68
C PRO A 236 15.75 4.10 9.34
N TRP A 237 15.42 2.83 9.14
CA TRP A 237 15.99 2.06 8.05
C TRP A 237 15.17 2.13 6.76
N TYR A 238 15.79 2.70 5.70
CA TYR A 238 15.35 2.61 4.31
C TYR A 238 16.42 1.86 3.52
N ASP A 239 16.08 0.74 2.90
CA ASP A 239 17.06 -0.11 2.18
C ASP A 239 17.75 0.61 1.02
N ASP A 240 17.01 1.44 0.30
CA ASP A 240 17.49 2.13 -0.89
C ASP A 240 18.42 3.31 -0.61
N ILE A 241 18.52 3.78 0.65
CA ILE A 241 19.51 4.83 1.01
C ILE A 241 20.94 4.31 1.04
N LEU A 242 21.13 3.02 1.27
CA LEU A 242 22.45 2.44 1.53
C LEU A 242 23.17 1.90 0.29
N GLY A 243 22.55 2.04 -0.91
CA GLY A 243 23.13 1.56 -2.16
C GLY A 243 23.39 0.05 -2.15
N ARG A 244 22.54 -0.72 -1.51
CA ARG A 244 22.62 -2.18 -1.50
C ARG A 244 21.98 -2.73 -2.75
N ASP A 245 22.78 -3.00 -3.76
CA ASP A 245 22.37 -3.62 -5.03
C ASP A 245 22.17 -5.15 -4.91
N ASP A 246 22.37 -5.71 -3.71
CA ASP A 246 22.36 -7.15 -3.43
C ASP A 246 21.01 -7.67 -2.89
N ILE A 247 19.97 -6.84 -2.85
CA ILE A 247 18.64 -7.25 -2.38
C ILE A 247 17.80 -7.67 -3.58
N GLU A 248 17.57 -8.97 -3.69
CA GLU A 248 16.61 -9.53 -4.62
C GLU A 248 15.22 -9.41 -4.01
N CYS A 249 14.46 -8.47 -4.54
CA CYS A 249 13.07 -8.22 -4.12
C CYS A 249 12.20 -9.43 -4.40
N GLY A 250 11.56 -9.96 -3.39
CA GLY A 250 10.77 -11.19 -3.47
C GLY A 250 11.39 -12.33 -2.65
N ILE A 251 12.72 -12.44 -2.63
CA ILE A 251 13.44 -13.47 -1.85
C ILE A 251 13.90 -12.90 -0.50
N ASP A 252 14.46 -11.66 -0.52
CA ASP A 252 15.06 -11.03 0.65
C ASP A 252 14.21 -9.86 1.21
N ARG A 253 12.90 -10.03 1.29
CA ARG A 253 12.03 -9.00 1.87
C ARG A 253 12.38 -8.79 3.34
N ARG A 254 13.16 -7.76 3.58
CA ARG A 254 13.47 -7.31 4.93
C ARG A 254 12.42 -6.31 5.39
N ILE A 255 12.22 -6.28 6.70
CA ILE A 255 11.39 -5.26 7.31
C ILE A 255 12.18 -3.96 7.27
N SER A 256 11.88 -3.12 6.30
CA SER A 256 12.41 -1.77 6.15
C SER A 256 11.25 -0.77 6.03
N LEU A 257 11.57 0.50 6.03
CA LEU A 257 10.60 1.55 5.76
C LEU A 257 10.49 1.80 4.25
N TYR A 258 9.29 2.15 3.81
CA TYR A 258 8.97 2.39 2.42
C TYR A 258 8.41 3.81 2.23
N GLY A 259 8.48 4.32 1.01
CA GLY A 259 7.86 5.59 0.64
C GLY A 259 8.72 6.81 0.86
N ASP A 260 8.26 7.94 0.35
CA ASP A 260 8.87 9.25 0.59
C ASP A 260 8.52 9.79 1.99
N GLU A 261 7.31 9.47 2.48
CA GLU A 261 6.86 9.70 3.85
C GLU A 261 6.26 8.43 4.42
N THR A 262 6.71 8.03 5.61
CA THR A 262 6.26 6.83 6.32
C THR A 262 5.75 7.19 7.71
N HIS A 263 4.64 6.58 8.08
CA HIS A 263 4.03 6.64 9.40
C HIS A 263 4.06 5.23 10.01
N TRP A 264 4.77 5.05 11.09
CA TRP A 264 4.90 3.77 11.78
C TRP A 264 4.15 3.80 13.12
N TRP A 265 3.51 2.69 13.50
CA TRP A 265 2.86 2.50 14.80
C TRP A 265 2.76 1.04 15.17
N VAL A 266 2.44 0.77 16.45
CA VAL A 266 2.24 -0.58 16.98
C VAL A 266 0.95 -0.66 17.77
N PHE A 267 0.19 -1.73 17.56
CA PHE A 267 -1.06 -2.01 18.25
C PHE A 267 -1.25 -3.52 18.45
N ASN A 268 -2.26 -3.91 19.21
CA ASN A 268 -2.50 -5.30 19.59
C ASN A 268 -3.99 -5.58 19.78
N ASP A 269 -4.36 -6.88 19.83
CA ASP A 269 -5.74 -7.33 20.06
C ASP A 269 -6.04 -7.75 21.51
N LYS A 270 -5.13 -7.47 22.47
CA LYS A 270 -5.25 -8.02 23.84
C LYS A 270 -5.32 -6.96 24.93
N GLY A 271 -5.46 -5.69 24.57
CA GLY A 271 -5.51 -4.60 25.53
C GLY A 271 -6.77 -4.54 26.40
N ASN A 272 -7.88 -5.10 25.95
CA ASN A 272 -9.14 -5.14 26.71
C ASN A 272 -10.10 -6.19 26.12
N ILE A 273 -11.38 -6.18 26.55
CA ILE A 273 -12.44 -7.02 26.02
C ILE A 273 -12.83 -6.53 24.62
N HIS A 274 -12.89 -7.45 23.67
CA HIS A 274 -13.40 -7.18 22.32
C HIS A 274 -14.86 -6.75 22.37
N THR A 275 -15.17 -5.59 21.86
CA THR A 275 -16.52 -5.01 21.88
C THR A 275 -17.11 -4.83 20.49
N GLU A 276 -16.31 -4.98 19.44
CA GLU A 276 -16.82 -5.04 18.06
C GLU A 276 -17.37 -6.44 17.76
N THR A 277 -16.57 -7.47 17.95
CA THR A 277 -16.92 -8.84 17.59
C THR A 277 -17.41 -9.69 18.74
N ASN A 278 -17.13 -9.30 19.98
CA ASN A 278 -17.26 -10.12 21.20
C ASN A 278 -16.46 -11.43 21.13
N GLY A 279 -15.42 -11.49 20.27
CA GLY A 279 -14.51 -12.63 20.14
C GLY A 279 -13.51 -12.73 21.29
N ASP A 280 -12.88 -13.88 21.40
CA ASP A 280 -11.72 -14.06 22.27
C ASP A 280 -10.45 -13.52 21.58
N PRO A 281 -9.51 -12.88 22.31
CA PRO A 281 -8.29 -12.36 21.74
C PRO A 281 -7.34 -13.49 21.29
N ILE A 282 -6.55 -13.19 20.27
CA ILE A 282 -5.48 -14.04 19.74
C ILE A 282 -4.20 -13.84 20.57
N GLY A 283 -3.84 -12.61 20.82
CA GLY A 283 -2.55 -12.18 21.35
C GLY A 283 -1.62 -11.72 20.23
N MET A 284 -2.19 -11.04 19.23
CA MET A 284 -1.44 -10.49 18.11
C MET A 284 -0.87 -9.12 18.47
N GLU A 285 0.42 -8.95 18.17
CA GLU A 285 1.06 -7.64 18.04
C GLU A 285 1.15 -7.30 16.56
N ILE A 286 0.68 -6.12 16.21
CA ILE A 286 0.68 -5.61 14.85
C ILE A 286 1.58 -4.39 14.79
N ARG A 287 2.65 -4.46 14.02
CA ARG A 287 3.53 -3.35 13.68
C ARG A 287 3.16 -2.90 12.28
N ALA A 288 2.72 -1.70 12.17
CA ALA A 288 2.17 -1.20 10.93
C ALA A 288 2.96 0.00 10.42
N GLN A 289 3.04 0.11 9.10
CA GLN A 289 3.48 1.31 8.42
C GLN A 289 2.51 1.68 7.31
N ALA A 290 2.16 2.96 7.24
CA ALA A 290 1.45 3.56 6.12
C ALA A 290 2.38 4.51 5.40
N PHE A 291 2.44 4.43 4.08
CA PHE A 291 3.38 5.22 3.30
C PHE A 291 2.81 5.65 1.95
N SER A 292 3.43 6.67 1.39
CA SER A 292 3.02 7.23 0.11
C SER A 292 4.20 7.86 -0.62
N PHE A 293 3.99 8.08 -1.92
CA PHE A 293 4.96 8.67 -2.82
C PHE A 293 4.37 9.90 -3.48
N ALA A 294 5.16 10.95 -3.64
CA ALA A 294 4.81 12.09 -4.47
C ALA A 294 5.41 11.89 -5.87
N THR A 295 4.55 11.58 -6.85
CA THR A 295 4.96 11.33 -8.24
C THR A 295 4.18 12.21 -9.22
N ASN A 296 4.53 12.12 -10.50
CA ASN A 296 3.84 12.84 -11.58
C ASN A 296 2.90 11.93 -12.38
N ASP A 297 2.59 10.75 -11.83
CA ASP A 297 1.73 9.74 -12.44
C ASP A 297 0.65 9.24 -11.48
N GLU A 298 0.01 8.12 -11.79
CA GLU A 298 -1.10 7.54 -11.03
C GLU A 298 -0.72 7.15 -9.60
N VAL A 299 0.56 6.83 -9.34
CA VAL A 299 1.08 6.52 -7.99
C VAL A 299 0.88 7.68 -7.02
N ASN A 300 0.81 8.91 -7.50
CA ASN A 300 0.50 10.11 -6.70
C ASN A 300 -0.91 10.08 -6.06
N ARG A 301 -1.78 9.16 -6.47
CA ARG A 301 -3.13 8.96 -5.92
C ARG A 301 -3.30 7.62 -5.24
N MET A 302 -2.19 7.03 -4.78
CA MET A 302 -2.18 5.75 -4.06
C MET A 302 -1.65 5.93 -2.65
N THR A 303 -2.08 5.04 -1.77
CA THR A 303 -1.54 4.88 -0.41
C THR A 303 -1.31 3.40 -0.15
N PHE A 304 -0.24 3.09 0.59
CA PHE A 304 0.19 1.72 0.84
C PHE A 304 0.26 1.46 2.33
N TYR A 305 -0.02 0.22 2.72
CA TYR A 305 -0.08 -0.22 4.11
C TYR A 305 0.61 -1.59 4.22
N ASN A 306 1.60 -1.66 5.10
CA ASN A 306 2.26 -2.91 5.43
C ASN A 306 2.07 -3.22 6.90
N TYR A 307 1.69 -4.45 7.22
CA TYR A 307 1.45 -4.94 8.57
C TYR A 307 2.37 -6.13 8.84
N GLU A 308 3.26 -6.00 9.83
CA GLU A 308 3.97 -7.12 10.42
C GLU A 308 3.11 -7.67 11.58
N LEU A 309 2.59 -8.88 11.43
CA LEU A 309 1.69 -9.54 12.38
C LEU A 309 2.45 -10.62 13.14
N ILE A 310 2.57 -10.47 14.46
CA ILE A 310 3.34 -11.36 15.31
C ILE A 310 2.41 -12.02 16.33
N ASN A 311 2.34 -13.36 16.34
CA ASN A 311 1.62 -14.09 17.38
C ASN A 311 2.47 -14.11 18.66
N ARG A 312 2.18 -13.21 19.59
CA ARG A 312 2.84 -13.14 20.90
C ARG A 312 2.26 -14.13 21.90
N GLY A 313 1.13 -14.76 21.57
CA GLY A 313 0.48 -15.77 22.42
C GLY A 313 1.22 -17.10 22.42
N THR A 314 0.86 -17.97 23.37
CA THR A 314 1.43 -19.33 23.50
C THR A 314 0.61 -20.40 22.78
N GLN A 315 -0.46 -20.01 22.09
CA GLN A 315 -1.36 -20.94 21.42
C GLN A 315 -1.13 -20.94 19.92
N THR A 316 -1.13 -22.12 19.32
CA THR A 316 -1.22 -22.29 17.88
C THR A 316 -2.68 -22.14 17.46
N LEU A 317 -2.92 -21.36 16.42
CA LEU A 317 -4.22 -21.28 15.77
C LEU A 317 -4.20 -22.06 14.45
N TYR A 318 -5.30 -22.73 14.18
CA TYR A 318 -5.56 -23.48 12.96
C TYR A 318 -6.66 -22.80 12.16
N ASN A 319 -6.70 -23.08 10.87
CA ASN A 319 -7.65 -22.45 9.96
C ASN A 319 -7.66 -20.92 10.15
N THR A 320 -6.45 -20.36 10.24
CA THR A 320 -6.29 -18.91 10.43
C THR A 320 -6.50 -18.19 9.12
N TYR A 321 -7.20 -17.08 9.18
CA TYR A 321 -7.38 -16.14 8.07
C TYR A 321 -6.95 -14.75 8.49
N PHE A 322 -6.27 -14.05 7.59
CA PHE A 322 -6.07 -12.61 7.65
C PHE A 322 -6.80 -11.96 6.48
N SER A 323 -7.47 -10.85 6.73
CA SER A 323 -8.33 -10.23 5.72
C SER A 323 -8.27 -8.72 5.79
N GLN A 324 -8.38 -8.08 4.63
CA GLN A 324 -8.62 -6.64 4.51
C GLN A 324 -10.12 -6.41 4.29
N TYR A 325 -10.73 -5.68 5.19
CA TYR A 325 -12.09 -5.18 5.07
C TYR A 325 -12.08 -3.77 4.48
N LEU A 326 -13.01 -3.52 3.55
CA LEU A 326 -13.23 -2.19 2.98
C LEU A 326 -14.73 -1.89 2.84
N ASP A 327 -15.10 -0.71 3.28
CA ASP A 327 -16.40 -0.06 3.11
C ASP A 327 -16.13 1.17 2.24
N ALA A 328 -16.13 0.97 0.92
CA ALA A 328 -15.84 2.03 -0.01
C ALA A 328 -17.15 2.68 -0.47
N ASP A 329 -17.21 4.01 -0.27
CA ASP A 329 -18.31 4.86 -0.72
C ASP A 329 -17.75 5.78 -1.81
N VAL A 330 -17.99 5.48 -3.09
CA VAL A 330 -17.49 6.30 -4.20
C VAL A 330 -18.37 7.54 -4.34
N GLY A 331 -18.10 8.55 -3.50
CA GLY A 331 -18.94 9.75 -3.40
C GLY A 331 -20.27 9.48 -2.70
N ASN A 332 -21.28 9.08 -3.43
CA ASN A 332 -22.60 8.68 -2.91
C ASN A 332 -22.64 7.16 -2.69
N TYR A 333 -22.70 6.71 -1.46
CA TYR A 333 -22.71 5.29 -1.09
C TYR A 333 -23.94 4.49 -1.58
N ALA A 334 -24.99 5.16 -2.05
CA ALA A 334 -26.28 4.53 -2.29
C ALA A 334 -26.42 3.91 -3.69
N ASP A 335 -25.45 4.09 -4.56
CA ASP A 335 -25.47 3.70 -5.98
C ASP A 335 -24.21 2.99 -6.45
N ASP A 336 -23.42 2.41 -5.53
CA ASP A 336 -22.19 1.69 -5.82
C ASP A 336 -22.41 0.22 -6.23
N TYR A 337 -21.42 -0.31 -6.96
CA TYR A 337 -21.18 -1.71 -7.28
C TYR A 337 -19.80 -2.16 -6.81
N THR A 338 -19.66 -3.44 -6.52
CA THR A 338 -18.38 -4.06 -6.18
C THR A 338 -18.02 -5.18 -7.15
N GLY A 339 -16.73 -5.51 -7.22
CA GLY A 339 -16.20 -6.64 -7.96
C GLY A 339 -14.78 -6.97 -7.55
N CYS A 340 -14.23 -8.02 -8.13
CA CYS A 340 -12.82 -8.35 -7.94
C CYS A 340 -12.14 -8.72 -9.26
N ASP A 341 -10.82 -8.60 -9.25
CA ASP A 341 -9.96 -9.14 -10.30
C ASP A 341 -9.12 -10.26 -9.69
N VAL A 342 -9.47 -11.50 -10.04
CA VAL A 342 -8.83 -12.69 -9.48
C VAL A 342 -7.37 -12.79 -9.92
N SER A 343 -7.10 -12.41 -11.18
CA SER A 343 -5.76 -12.46 -11.76
C SER A 343 -4.81 -11.42 -11.17
N ARG A 344 -5.32 -10.39 -10.48
CA ARG A 344 -4.55 -9.31 -9.87
C ARG A 344 -4.52 -9.36 -8.35
N GLY A 345 -5.40 -10.12 -7.70
CA GLY A 345 -5.59 -10.03 -6.25
C GLY A 345 -6.32 -8.77 -5.79
N LEU A 346 -7.07 -8.12 -6.70
CA LEU A 346 -7.65 -6.80 -6.53
C LEU A 346 -9.14 -6.87 -6.26
N GLY A 347 -9.59 -6.30 -5.14
CA GLY A 347 -11.01 -5.99 -4.89
C GLY A 347 -11.29 -4.54 -5.19
N TYR A 348 -12.47 -4.21 -5.76
CA TYR A 348 -12.76 -2.85 -6.16
C TYR A 348 -14.23 -2.45 -6.02
N MET A 349 -14.45 -1.13 -5.99
CA MET A 349 -15.76 -0.50 -5.98
C MET A 349 -15.84 0.56 -7.09
N TYR A 350 -17.02 0.73 -7.67
CA TYR A 350 -17.29 1.69 -8.73
C TYR A 350 -18.76 2.11 -8.70
N ASN A 351 -19.07 3.29 -9.21
CA ASN A 351 -20.44 3.80 -9.25
C ASN A 351 -21.33 2.97 -10.17
N GLY A 352 -22.60 2.83 -9.84
CA GLY A 352 -23.57 1.99 -10.57
C GLY A 352 -24.04 2.58 -11.91
N ASP A 353 -23.79 3.85 -12.16
CA ASP A 353 -24.05 4.51 -13.44
C ASP A 353 -22.95 5.56 -13.80
N LEU A 354 -23.20 6.40 -14.81
CA LEU A 354 -22.21 7.36 -15.32
C LEU A 354 -22.19 8.68 -14.56
N ILE A 355 -23.01 8.87 -13.56
CA ILE A 355 -23.15 10.12 -12.81
C ILE A 355 -23.28 9.79 -11.33
N ASP A 356 -22.31 10.18 -10.55
CA ASP A 356 -22.36 10.10 -9.09
C ASP A 356 -22.96 11.41 -8.54
N GLU A 357 -24.21 11.37 -8.10
CA GLU A 357 -24.94 12.52 -7.60
C GLU A 357 -24.57 12.84 -6.15
N SER A 358 -24.58 14.11 -5.83
CA SER A 358 -24.44 14.54 -4.43
C SER A 358 -25.74 14.32 -3.66
N ASP A 359 -25.67 13.67 -2.50
CA ASP A 359 -26.80 13.44 -1.61
C ASP A 359 -26.48 13.73 -0.14
N GLY A 360 -27.47 14.20 0.61
CA GLY A 360 -27.39 14.37 2.07
C GLY A 360 -26.26 15.28 2.58
N GLY A 361 -25.70 16.14 1.72
CA GLY A 361 -24.55 17.01 2.04
C GLY A 361 -23.20 16.37 1.73
N LYS A 362 -23.16 15.16 1.19
CA LYS A 362 -21.99 14.52 0.59
C LYS A 362 -21.85 14.95 -0.86
N LEU A 363 -20.65 15.25 -1.32
CA LEU A 363 -20.37 15.61 -2.69
C LEU A 363 -20.05 14.37 -3.50
N GLY A 364 -20.86 14.08 -4.51
CA GLY A 364 -20.57 13.10 -5.53
C GLY A 364 -19.46 13.57 -6.48
N TYR A 365 -18.88 12.62 -7.21
CA TYR A 365 -17.85 12.90 -8.21
C TYR A 365 -18.40 13.49 -9.51
N GLY A 366 -19.73 13.43 -9.72
CA GLY A 366 -20.38 13.92 -10.95
C GLY A 366 -20.19 12.98 -12.12
N GLU A 367 -20.08 13.54 -13.35
CA GLU A 367 -19.92 12.77 -14.58
C GLU A 367 -18.62 11.93 -14.57
N ASN A 368 -18.69 10.70 -15.09
CA ASN A 368 -17.60 9.73 -15.13
C ASN A 368 -16.93 9.55 -13.76
N PRO A 369 -17.63 8.99 -12.77
CA PRO A 369 -17.09 8.78 -11.43
C PRO A 369 -15.89 7.83 -11.44
N PRO A 370 -14.99 7.91 -10.46
CA PRO A 370 -13.82 7.05 -10.38
C PRO A 370 -14.19 5.61 -9.98
N ALA A 371 -13.20 4.72 -10.09
CA ALA A 371 -13.16 3.46 -9.36
C ALA A 371 -12.04 3.51 -8.32
N ILE A 372 -12.26 2.82 -7.20
CA ILE A 372 -11.30 2.64 -6.12
C ILE A 372 -11.08 1.15 -5.89
N GLY A 373 -9.82 0.72 -5.75
CA GLY A 373 -9.46 -0.66 -5.51
C GLY A 373 -8.57 -0.82 -4.29
N CYS A 374 -8.58 -2.03 -3.73
CA CYS A 374 -7.62 -2.48 -2.74
C CYS A 374 -6.89 -3.68 -3.33
N ASP A 375 -5.61 -3.49 -3.66
CA ASP A 375 -4.75 -4.57 -4.11
C ASP A 375 -4.13 -5.29 -2.91
N PHE A 376 -4.17 -6.62 -2.93
CA PHE A 376 -3.67 -7.48 -1.88
C PHE A 376 -2.35 -8.12 -2.35
N PHE A 377 -1.25 -7.35 -2.29
CA PHE A 377 0.06 -7.75 -2.83
C PHE A 377 0.68 -8.94 -2.12
N GLU A 378 0.51 -9.01 -0.80
CA GLU A 378 1.20 -9.97 0.04
C GLU A 378 0.32 -10.38 1.22
N GLY A 379 0.23 -11.69 1.44
CA GLY A 379 -0.45 -12.29 2.58
C GLY A 379 0.48 -13.15 3.44
N PRO A 380 -0.09 -13.92 4.38
CA PRO A 380 0.67 -14.80 5.26
C PRO A 380 1.34 -15.95 4.51
N TYR A 381 2.36 -16.54 5.13
CA TYR A 381 2.97 -17.78 4.65
C TYR A 381 1.96 -18.90 4.61
N GLN A 382 2.10 -19.77 3.62
CA GLN A 382 1.37 -21.02 3.54
C GLN A 382 1.96 -22.03 4.52
N ASP A 383 1.17 -23.04 4.90
CA ASP A 383 1.70 -24.15 5.69
C ASP A 383 2.71 -24.93 4.86
N ALA A 384 3.86 -25.24 5.45
CA ALA A 384 4.94 -25.97 4.82
C ALA A 384 4.48 -27.35 4.33
N ASP A 385 4.74 -27.69 3.07
CA ASP A 385 4.43 -28.98 2.46
C ASP A 385 5.65 -29.70 1.85
N GLY A 386 6.84 -29.06 1.91
CA GLY A 386 8.10 -29.58 1.42
C GLY A 386 8.32 -29.44 -0.08
N ILE A 387 7.57 -28.58 -0.74
CA ILE A 387 7.62 -28.34 -2.20
C ILE A 387 7.77 -26.85 -2.44
N ASP A 388 8.53 -26.46 -3.45
CA ASP A 388 8.42 -25.15 -4.11
C ASP A 388 7.18 -25.24 -5.03
N ASN A 389 6.07 -24.62 -4.61
CA ASN A 389 4.79 -24.76 -5.29
C ASN A 389 4.82 -24.04 -6.66
N PRO A 390 4.23 -24.63 -7.72
CA PRO A 390 4.17 -23.99 -9.01
C PRO A 390 3.26 -22.76 -8.95
N GLY A 391 3.76 -21.63 -9.40
CA GLY A 391 3.04 -20.39 -9.59
C GLY A 391 3.07 -19.92 -11.02
N PRO A 392 2.60 -18.71 -11.31
CA PRO A 392 2.86 -18.04 -12.57
C PRO A 392 4.37 -17.96 -12.77
N PHE A 393 4.86 -18.46 -13.91
CA PHE A 393 6.28 -18.38 -14.26
C PHE A 393 6.45 -17.96 -15.72
N TYR A 394 7.60 -17.36 -16.00
CA TYR A 394 7.98 -16.98 -17.35
C TYR A 394 8.69 -18.14 -18.03
N ASP A 395 8.17 -18.58 -19.17
CA ASP A 395 8.81 -19.61 -20.00
C ASP A 395 9.74 -18.92 -21.02
N GLU A 396 11.04 -18.99 -20.77
CA GLU A 396 12.06 -18.41 -21.64
C GLU A 396 12.05 -19.03 -23.06
N ALA A 397 11.62 -20.28 -23.20
CA ALA A 397 11.59 -20.95 -24.51
C ALA A 397 10.48 -20.42 -25.42
N THR A 398 9.36 -20.02 -24.83
CA THR A 398 8.21 -19.45 -25.55
C THR A 398 8.15 -17.93 -25.44
N GLN A 399 8.95 -17.32 -24.57
CA GLN A 399 8.89 -15.90 -24.20
C GLN A 399 7.51 -15.43 -23.76
N THR A 400 6.81 -16.28 -23.03
CA THR A 400 5.46 -16.00 -22.52
C THR A 400 5.36 -16.32 -21.04
N GLU A 401 4.55 -15.55 -20.34
CA GLU A 401 4.17 -15.88 -18.97
C GLU A 401 3.25 -17.12 -19.02
N VAL A 402 3.63 -18.15 -18.28
CA VAL A 402 2.85 -19.38 -18.13
C VAL A 402 2.18 -19.33 -16.76
N VAL A 403 0.86 -19.23 -16.77
CA VAL A 403 0.06 -19.44 -15.56
C VAL A 403 -0.35 -20.89 -15.54
N PRO A 404 0.01 -21.69 -14.51
CA PRO A 404 -0.42 -23.08 -14.42
C PRO A 404 -1.95 -23.16 -14.48
N THR A 405 -2.46 -24.06 -15.30
CA THR A 405 -3.92 -24.28 -15.34
C THR A 405 -4.37 -24.87 -13.99
N VAL A 406 -5.64 -24.67 -13.63
CA VAL A 406 -6.24 -25.36 -12.46
C VAL A 406 -6.06 -26.88 -12.56
N VAL A 407 -6.08 -27.43 -13.79
CA VAL A 407 -5.82 -28.86 -14.04
C VAL A 407 -4.38 -29.22 -13.67
N ASP A 408 -3.41 -28.38 -13.99
CA ASP A 408 -2.00 -28.63 -13.62
C ASP A 408 -1.80 -28.47 -12.12
N ALA A 409 -2.40 -27.47 -11.50
CA ALA A 409 -2.38 -27.28 -10.05
C ALA A 409 -3.04 -28.45 -9.31
N LEU A 410 -4.19 -28.93 -9.78
CA LEU A 410 -4.86 -30.09 -9.20
C LEU A 410 -4.11 -31.41 -9.46
N ALA A 411 -3.39 -31.54 -10.58
CA ALA A 411 -2.59 -32.72 -10.91
C ALA A 411 -1.30 -32.82 -10.04
N ASN A 412 -0.76 -31.67 -9.59
CA ASN A 412 0.41 -31.55 -8.73
C ASN A 412 0.03 -31.52 -7.24
N ASN A 413 -0.63 -32.56 -6.72
CA ASN A 413 -1.03 -32.76 -5.32
C ASN A 413 -2.29 -32.01 -4.84
N GLY A 414 -3.22 -31.68 -5.73
CA GLY A 414 -4.48 -31.03 -5.34
C GLY A 414 -4.29 -29.62 -4.83
N ILE A 415 -3.30 -28.90 -5.36
CA ILE A 415 -3.06 -27.49 -5.01
C ILE A 415 -4.27 -26.68 -5.44
N VAL A 416 -4.98 -26.17 -4.45
CA VAL A 416 -6.04 -25.19 -4.66
C VAL A 416 -5.39 -23.85 -4.94
N TYR A 417 -5.93 -23.07 -5.91
CA TYR A 417 -5.48 -21.69 -6.13
C TYR A 417 -5.52 -20.90 -4.82
N LYS A 418 -4.40 -20.32 -4.44
CA LYS A 418 -4.21 -19.63 -3.15
C LYS A 418 -4.04 -18.12 -3.30
N GLY A 419 -4.42 -17.59 -4.43
CA GLY A 419 -4.23 -16.20 -4.82
C GLY A 419 -2.88 -15.99 -5.52
N ILE A 420 -2.73 -14.88 -6.22
CA ILE A 420 -1.42 -14.42 -6.71
C ILE A 420 -0.64 -13.96 -5.50
N GLY A 421 0.48 -14.62 -5.23
CA GLY A 421 1.34 -14.38 -4.08
C GLY A 421 2.80 -14.47 -4.47
N ILE A 422 3.67 -14.42 -3.47
CA ILE A 422 5.12 -14.44 -3.63
C ILE A 422 5.65 -15.86 -3.35
N GLY A 423 6.85 -16.19 -3.87
CA GLY A 423 7.59 -17.39 -3.51
C GLY A 423 7.31 -18.60 -4.38
N TYR A 424 6.42 -18.50 -5.36
CA TYR A 424 6.09 -19.62 -6.24
C TYR A 424 7.16 -19.79 -7.32
N SER A 425 7.60 -21.05 -7.55
CA SER A 425 8.55 -21.43 -8.62
C SER A 425 9.87 -20.65 -8.58
N ASP A 426 10.32 -20.21 -7.43
CA ASP A 426 11.56 -19.45 -7.27
C ASP A 426 12.78 -20.31 -6.86
N GLY A 427 12.58 -21.61 -6.67
CA GLY A 427 13.60 -22.58 -6.26
C GLY A 427 13.79 -22.68 -4.74
N ILE A 428 13.02 -21.95 -3.94
CA ILE A 428 13.04 -22.00 -2.48
C ILE A 428 11.80 -22.78 -2.00
N ILE A 429 12.02 -23.77 -1.16
CA ILE A 429 10.94 -24.63 -0.65
C ILE A 429 10.24 -23.96 0.52
N ASP A 430 8.90 -23.99 0.55
CA ASP A 430 8.07 -23.56 1.66
C ASP A 430 8.20 -22.04 2.01
N ASN A 431 8.45 -21.19 1.01
CA ASN A 431 8.48 -19.73 1.18
C ASN A 431 7.24 -19.03 0.57
N GLU A 432 6.32 -19.81 0.02
CA GLU A 432 5.15 -19.27 -0.67
C GLU A 432 4.19 -18.57 0.30
N ARG A 433 3.67 -17.45 -0.18
CA ARG A 433 2.69 -16.64 0.52
C ARG A 433 1.35 -16.64 -0.19
N PHE A 434 0.28 -16.50 0.59
CA PHE A 434 -1.04 -16.25 0.02
C PHE A 434 -1.11 -14.89 -0.66
N GLY A 435 -1.81 -14.80 -1.79
CA GLY A 435 -2.46 -13.58 -2.24
C GLY A 435 -3.91 -13.54 -1.75
N MET A 436 -4.77 -12.78 -2.47
CA MET A 436 -6.22 -12.80 -2.22
C MET A 436 -6.78 -14.20 -2.57
N ARG A 437 -7.08 -14.99 -1.55
CA ARG A 437 -7.62 -16.35 -1.71
C ARG A 437 -9.14 -16.37 -1.75
N ARG A 438 -9.80 -15.37 -1.16
CA ARG A 438 -11.26 -15.22 -1.11
C ARG A 438 -11.65 -13.77 -1.30
N PHE A 439 -12.75 -13.55 -2.01
CA PHE A 439 -13.40 -12.25 -2.09
C PHE A 439 -14.88 -12.41 -1.81
N THR A 440 -15.36 -11.73 -0.77
CA THR A 440 -16.75 -11.76 -0.34
C THR A 440 -17.31 -10.34 -0.27
N TYR A 441 -18.61 -10.20 -0.49
CA TYR A 441 -19.29 -8.92 -0.34
C TYR A 441 -20.54 -9.06 0.55
N TYR A 442 -20.98 -7.95 1.09
CA TYR A 442 -22.27 -7.84 1.76
C TYR A 442 -22.78 -6.41 1.72
N THR A 443 -24.02 -6.18 2.16
CA THR A 443 -24.63 -4.86 2.18
C THR A 443 -25.19 -4.55 3.57
N SER A 444 -25.19 -3.28 4.00
CA SER A 444 -25.77 -2.90 5.31
C SER A 444 -27.29 -3.02 5.35
N THR A 445 -27.96 -2.98 4.20
CA THR A 445 -29.42 -2.89 4.07
C THR A 445 -30.12 -4.22 3.79
N SER A 446 -29.35 -5.26 3.43
CA SER A 446 -29.91 -6.59 3.17
C SER A 446 -30.42 -7.27 4.44
N ALA A 447 -31.30 -8.26 4.25
CA ALA A 447 -31.72 -9.13 5.34
C ALA A 447 -30.60 -10.14 5.69
N TYR A 448 -30.55 -10.58 6.95
CA TYR A 448 -29.68 -11.69 7.36
C TYR A 448 -29.88 -12.92 6.46
N PRO A 449 -28.85 -13.57 5.97
CA PRO A 449 -27.44 -13.49 6.39
C PRO A 449 -26.54 -12.60 5.48
N TYR A 450 -27.10 -11.73 4.66
CA TYR A 450 -26.40 -10.96 3.64
C TYR A 450 -26.04 -9.53 4.09
N ASN A 451 -26.13 -9.27 5.39
CA ASN A 451 -25.90 -7.97 6.02
C ASN A 451 -24.65 -7.96 6.89
N ASP A 452 -24.41 -6.83 7.54
CA ASP A 452 -23.32 -6.64 8.50
C ASP A 452 -23.19 -7.77 9.51
N PRO A 453 -21.98 -8.32 9.74
CA PRO A 453 -21.75 -9.33 10.78
C PRO A 453 -21.90 -8.72 12.18
N GLY A 454 -22.37 -9.54 13.13
CA GLY A 454 -22.53 -9.17 14.53
C GLY A 454 -21.51 -9.87 15.45
N PRO A 455 -21.70 -11.17 15.80
CA PRO A 455 -20.77 -11.93 16.62
C PRO A 455 -19.54 -12.40 15.81
N ALA A 456 -18.47 -12.75 16.51
CA ALA A 456 -17.20 -13.21 15.92
C ALA A 456 -17.35 -14.29 14.83
N ALA A 457 -18.26 -15.25 15.02
CA ALA A 457 -18.48 -16.29 14.04
C ALA A 457 -18.95 -15.77 12.67
N GLU A 458 -19.73 -14.70 12.63
CA GLU A 458 -20.22 -14.13 11.38
C GLU A 458 -19.09 -13.40 10.61
N TYR A 459 -18.16 -12.74 11.32
CA TYR A 459 -16.93 -12.20 10.73
C TYR A 459 -16.07 -13.31 10.15
N TYR A 460 -15.89 -14.38 10.92
CA TYR A 460 -15.07 -15.50 10.50
C TYR A 460 -15.67 -16.21 9.27
N ASN A 461 -16.98 -16.39 9.21
CA ASN A 461 -17.66 -16.95 8.05
C ASN A 461 -17.38 -16.13 6.78
N PHE A 462 -17.44 -14.79 6.85
CA PHE A 462 -17.07 -13.95 5.71
C PHE A 462 -15.60 -14.11 5.30
N MET A 463 -14.70 -14.26 6.27
CA MET A 463 -13.28 -14.51 5.99
C MET A 463 -13.07 -15.87 5.30
N GLU A 464 -13.89 -16.87 5.61
CA GLU A 464 -13.89 -18.20 4.98
C GLU A 464 -14.55 -18.23 3.60
N GLY A 465 -15.15 -17.12 3.14
CA GLY A 465 -15.90 -17.09 1.89
C GLY A 465 -17.31 -17.64 2.01
N GLN A 466 -17.93 -17.48 3.17
CA GLN A 466 -19.30 -17.89 3.46
C GLN A 466 -20.17 -16.68 3.84
N TRP A 467 -21.47 -16.81 3.77
CA TRP A 467 -22.40 -15.83 4.30
C TRP A 467 -22.38 -15.82 5.84
N ALA A 468 -22.89 -14.75 6.46
CA ALA A 468 -22.86 -14.58 7.92
C ALA A 468 -23.35 -15.80 8.72
N ASN A 469 -24.28 -16.58 8.19
CA ASN A 469 -24.80 -17.79 8.85
C ASN A 469 -24.02 -19.08 8.55
N GLY A 470 -22.88 -19.00 7.86
CA GLY A 470 -22.08 -20.15 7.45
C GLY A 470 -22.62 -20.91 6.23
N SER A 471 -23.58 -20.33 5.50
CA SER A 471 -24.00 -20.91 4.24
C SER A 471 -23.01 -20.55 3.13
N GLU A 472 -22.80 -21.49 2.20
CA GLU A 472 -21.83 -21.36 1.12
C GLU A 472 -22.22 -20.27 0.12
N MET A 473 -21.21 -19.70 -0.54
CA MET A 473 -21.36 -18.82 -1.69
C MET A 473 -21.31 -19.62 -2.99
N TYR A 474 -22.16 -19.26 -3.95
CA TYR A 474 -22.31 -19.97 -5.23
C TYR A 474 -22.04 -19.03 -6.40
N TYR A 475 -21.51 -19.58 -7.48
CA TYR A 475 -21.28 -18.83 -8.70
C TYR A 475 -22.62 -18.45 -9.38
N GLY A 476 -22.73 -17.18 -9.73
CA GLY A 476 -23.89 -16.63 -10.42
C GLY A 476 -24.98 -16.05 -9.53
N GLY A 477 -25.83 -15.22 -10.13
CA GLY A 477 -26.84 -14.44 -9.41
C GLY A 477 -26.19 -13.54 -8.35
N LEU A 478 -26.76 -13.56 -7.15
CA LEU A 478 -26.22 -12.80 -6.00
C LEU A 478 -25.38 -13.67 -5.06
N GLY A 479 -24.87 -14.79 -5.54
CA GLY A 479 -24.04 -15.70 -4.72
C GLY A 479 -24.83 -16.62 -3.78
N THR A 480 -26.16 -16.61 -3.85
CA THR A 480 -27.04 -17.31 -2.88
C THR A 480 -27.50 -18.70 -3.35
N GLY A 481 -27.01 -19.17 -4.51
CA GLY A 481 -27.53 -20.36 -5.20
C GLY A 481 -28.91 -20.19 -5.84
N THR A 482 -29.56 -19.06 -5.62
CA THR A 482 -30.85 -18.73 -6.25
C THR A 482 -30.59 -17.80 -7.45
N GLY A 483 -31.04 -18.19 -8.62
CA GLY A 483 -30.81 -17.43 -9.87
C GLY A 483 -29.41 -17.56 -10.46
N GLY A 484 -28.56 -18.42 -9.89
CA GLY A 484 -27.24 -18.76 -10.35
C GLY A 484 -27.04 -20.27 -10.51
N SER A 485 -25.81 -20.75 -10.29
CA SER A 485 -25.47 -22.17 -10.26
C SER A 485 -25.58 -22.79 -8.86
N GLN A 486 -25.25 -24.07 -8.75
CA GLN A 486 -25.00 -24.76 -7.48
C GLN A 486 -23.50 -25.04 -7.28
N THR A 487 -22.66 -24.48 -8.15
CA THR A 487 -21.20 -24.56 -8.06
C THR A 487 -20.72 -23.51 -7.06
N LEU A 488 -19.87 -23.91 -6.13
CA LEU A 488 -19.28 -23.02 -5.14
C LEU A 488 -18.42 -21.96 -5.82
N SER A 489 -18.34 -20.78 -5.21
CA SER A 489 -17.46 -19.73 -5.69
C SER A 489 -16.65 -19.13 -4.54
N ASP A 490 -15.34 -19.09 -4.73
CA ASP A 490 -14.39 -18.48 -3.81
C ASP A 490 -14.31 -16.95 -3.97
N TYR A 491 -14.78 -16.44 -5.13
CA TYR A 491 -14.72 -15.01 -5.47
C TYR A 491 -16.08 -14.53 -5.98
N MET A 492 -16.59 -13.47 -5.40
CA MET A 492 -17.83 -12.83 -5.83
C MET A 492 -17.54 -11.81 -6.93
N PHE A 493 -18.33 -11.84 -8.00
CA PHE A 493 -18.26 -10.89 -9.11
C PHE A 493 -16.87 -10.74 -9.76
N PRO A 494 -16.22 -11.85 -10.17
CA PRO A 494 -14.89 -11.79 -10.79
C PRO A 494 -14.92 -11.20 -12.23
N GLY A 495 -16.09 -10.93 -12.80
CA GLY A 495 -16.20 -10.49 -14.18
C GLY A 495 -15.59 -11.50 -15.15
N THR A 496 -14.66 -11.02 -15.97
CA THR A 496 -13.88 -11.86 -16.92
C THR A 496 -12.45 -12.11 -16.45
N SER A 497 -12.12 -11.77 -15.20
CA SER A 497 -10.75 -11.83 -14.67
C SER A 497 -10.30 -13.22 -14.21
N ASP A 498 -11.14 -14.23 -14.36
CA ASP A 498 -10.86 -15.62 -13.97
C ASP A 498 -11.00 -16.59 -15.18
N PRO A 499 -10.13 -16.48 -16.19
CA PRO A 499 -10.22 -17.33 -17.39
C PRO A 499 -9.88 -18.80 -17.12
N LEU A 500 -9.25 -19.11 -15.98
CA LEU A 500 -8.86 -20.45 -15.59
C LEU A 500 -9.85 -21.09 -14.60
N HIS A 501 -10.95 -20.40 -14.28
CA HIS A 501 -12.02 -20.88 -13.41
C HIS A 501 -11.56 -21.24 -11.99
N TRP A 502 -10.59 -20.50 -11.45
CA TRP A 502 -10.11 -20.70 -10.08
C TRP A 502 -11.19 -20.41 -9.04
N SER A 503 -12.07 -19.46 -9.31
CA SER A 503 -13.21 -19.17 -8.44
C SER A 503 -14.13 -20.36 -8.23
N THR A 504 -14.20 -21.25 -9.20
CA THR A 504 -15.07 -22.45 -9.22
C THR A 504 -14.28 -23.75 -9.20
N GLN A 505 -13.01 -23.69 -8.76
CA GLN A 505 -12.13 -24.87 -8.64
C GLN A 505 -11.98 -25.66 -9.94
N GLY A 506 -11.91 -24.96 -11.07
CA GLY A 506 -11.73 -25.52 -12.41
C GLY A 506 -13.01 -25.88 -13.15
N GLU A 507 -14.18 -25.63 -12.58
CA GLU A 507 -15.47 -25.85 -13.28
C GLU A 507 -15.77 -24.66 -14.19
N ASP A 508 -15.87 -24.92 -15.51
CA ASP A 508 -16.16 -23.88 -16.50
C ASP A 508 -17.60 -23.39 -16.40
N MET A 509 -17.77 -22.16 -15.94
CA MET A 509 -19.05 -21.48 -15.79
C MET A 509 -19.31 -20.41 -16.86
N SER A 510 -18.46 -20.29 -17.88
CA SER A 510 -18.56 -19.28 -18.96
C SER A 510 -19.87 -19.37 -19.73
N GLY A 511 -20.50 -20.54 -19.80
CA GLY A 511 -21.80 -20.74 -20.43
C GLY A 511 -22.96 -20.05 -19.67
N LEU A 512 -22.83 -19.78 -18.38
CA LEU A 512 -23.85 -19.09 -17.59
C LEU A 512 -23.75 -17.56 -17.72
N TYR A 513 -22.52 -17.03 -17.75
CA TYR A 513 -22.21 -15.60 -17.91
C TYR A 513 -21.14 -15.40 -19.01
N PRO A 514 -21.52 -15.40 -20.28
CA PRO A 514 -20.56 -15.32 -21.41
C PRO A 514 -19.74 -14.01 -21.45
N ASN A 515 -20.23 -12.96 -20.79
CA ASN A 515 -19.57 -11.64 -20.69
C ASN A 515 -18.98 -11.40 -19.29
N GLY A 516 -18.81 -12.45 -18.49
CA GLY A 516 -18.36 -12.36 -17.11
C GLY A 516 -19.51 -12.19 -16.12
N TRP A 517 -19.30 -12.69 -14.91
CA TRP A 517 -20.23 -12.57 -13.80
C TRP A 517 -19.89 -11.34 -12.95
N ASP A 518 -20.68 -10.30 -13.06
CA ASP A 518 -20.60 -9.06 -12.28
C ASP A 518 -21.99 -8.64 -11.77
N GLU A 519 -22.07 -7.55 -11.03
CA GLU A 519 -23.34 -7.05 -10.47
C GLU A 519 -24.32 -6.63 -11.56
N THR A 520 -23.84 -6.10 -12.69
CA THR A 520 -24.71 -5.68 -13.81
C THR A 520 -25.30 -6.86 -14.55
N THR A 521 -24.49 -7.87 -14.84
CA THR A 521 -24.93 -9.13 -15.50
C THR A 521 -25.85 -9.95 -14.60
N SER A 522 -25.76 -9.76 -13.28
CA SER A 522 -26.65 -10.37 -12.28
C SER A 522 -27.93 -9.57 -12.05
N ASN A 523 -28.09 -8.39 -12.65
CA ASN A 523 -29.16 -7.45 -12.38
C ASN A 523 -29.27 -7.10 -10.88
N ASN A 524 -28.17 -7.01 -10.17
CA ASN A 524 -28.13 -6.55 -8.79
C ASN A 524 -28.36 -5.04 -8.77
N PRO A 525 -29.32 -4.50 -8.02
CA PRO A 525 -29.46 -3.06 -7.88
C PRO A 525 -28.20 -2.47 -7.19
N SER A 526 -27.71 -1.34 -7.69
CA SER A 526 -26.65 -0.58 -7.04
C SER A 526 -27.05 -0.16 -5.63
N GLY A 527 -26.07 0.07 -4.75
CA GLY A 527 -26.33 0.45 -3.36
C GLY A 527 -25.08 0.34 -2.49
N ASP A 528 -25.28 0.50 -1.20
CA ASP A 528 -24.25 0.50 -0.17
C ASP A 528 -23.57 -0.87 -0.06
N ARG A 529 -22.28 -0.97 -0.45
CA ARG A 529 -21.50 -2.20 -0.57
C ARG A 529 -20.31 -2.22 0.38
N ARG A 530 -19.95 -3.45 0.79
CA ARG A 530 -18.72 -3.74 1.53
C ARG A 530 -18.10 -5.01 0.97
N PHE A 531 -16.78 -5.11 1.08
CA PHE A 531 -16.11 -6.34 0.74
C PHE A 531 -15.01 -6.73 1.73
N VAL A 532 -14.66 -8.00 1.71
CA VAL A 532 -13.59 -8.61 2.50
C VAL A 532 -12.71 -9.44 1.56
N GLN A 533 -11.44 -9.11 1.52
CA GLN A 533 -10.41 -9.87 0.83
C GLN A 533 -9.67 -10.71 1.85
N SER A 534 -9.60 -12.02 1.66
CA SER A 534 -9.05 -12.93 2.67
C SER A 534 -7.94 -13.80 2.13
N ALA A 535 -6.93 -14.03 2.97
CA ALA A 535 -5.83 -14.97 2.78
C ALA A 535 -5.89 -16.05 3.86
N GLY A 536 -5.76 -17.30 3.46
CA GLY A 536 -5.86 -18.47 4.33
C GLY A 536 -6.60 -19.64 3.66
N PRO A 537 -6.81 -20.78 4.36
CA PRO A 537 -6.41 -21.04 5.75
C PRO A 537 -4.92 -21.42 5.91
N PHE A 538 -4.33 -21.05 7.05
CA PHE A 538 -2.99 -21.43 7.43
C PHE A 538 -2.88 -21.69 8.93
N THR A 539 -1.73 -22.23 9.39
CA THR A 539 -1.45 -22.50 10.81
C THR A 539 -0.58 -21.39 11.40
N LEU A 540 -1.10 -20.65 12.36
CA LEU A 540 -0.40 -19.56 13.04
C LEU A 540 0.22 -20.06 14.35
N ARG A 541 1.54 -20.27 14.36
CA ARG A 541 2.29 -20.76 15.52
C ARG A 541 2.67 -19.62 16.48
N PRO A 542 2.97 -19.91 17.77
CA PRO A 542 3.57 -18.93 18.68
C PRO A 542 4.88 -18.36 18.12
N GLY A 543 5.03 -17.04 18.18
CA GLY A 543 6.19 -16.34 17.67
C GLY A 543 6.25 -16.21 16.15
N ALA A 544 5.32 -16.82 15.40
CA ALA A 544 5.26 -16.68 13.95
C ALA A 544 5.05 -15.22 13.54
N VAL A 545 5.77 -14.82 12.49
CA VAL A 545 5.68 -13.50 11.86
C VAL A 545 5.06 -13.68 10.48
N ASN A 546 4.07 -12.87 10.18
CA ASN A 546 3.48 -12.79 8.86
C ASN A 546 3.35 -11.33 8.45
N ASN A 547 3.40 -11.05 7.17
CA ASN A 547 3.18 -9.72 6.63
C ASN A 547 1.91 -9.70 5.79
N ILE A 548 1.21 -8.57 5.84
CA ILE A 548 0.17 -8.21 4.86
C ILE A 548 0.57 -6.87 4.27
N THR A 549 0.59 -6.81 2.95
CA THR A 549 0.82 -5.56 2.23
C THR A 549 -0.34 -5.31 1.30
N VAL A 550 -0.98 -4.16 1.44
CA VAL A 550 -2.09 -3.73 0.59
C VAL A 550 -1.86 -2.33 0.04
N GLY A 551 -2.40 -2.07 -1.15
CA GLY A 551 -2.39 -0.76 -1.79
C GLY A 551 -3.80 -0.28 -2.10
N ILE A 552 -4.10 0.98 -1.81
CA ILE A 552 -5.33 1.62 -2.27
C ILE A 552 -5.02 2.30 -3.59
N VAL A 553 -5.67 1.85 -4.66
CA VAL A 553 -5.47 2.31 -6.03
C VAL A 553 -6.70 3.06 -6.52
N TYR A 554 -6.50 4.10 -7.29
CA TYR A 554 -7.53 5.00 -7.80
C TYR A 554 -7.41 5.15 -9.31
N GLY A 555 -8.54 5.08 -10.02
CA GLY A 555 -8.59 5.38 -11.44
C GLY A 555 -9.88 6.13 -11.80
N ARG A 556 -9.76 7.09 -12.72
CA ARG A 556 -10.89 7.82 -13.26
C ARG A 556 -10.69 8.06 -14.74
N SER A 557 -11.63 7.60 -15.54
CA SER A 557 -11.68 7.91 -16.96
C SER A 557 -12.51 9.19 -17.18
N THR A 558 -12.15 9.97 -18.18
CA THR A 558 -12.92 11.16 -18.59
C THR A 558 -14.02 10.84 -19.59
N GLU A 559 -13.94 9.69 -20.24
CA GLU A 559 -14.84 9.21 -21.29
C GLU A 559 -15.05 7.70 -21.20
N GLY A 560 -16.12 7.20 -21.77
CA GLY A 560 -16.36 5.76 -21.91
C GLY A 560 -17.62 5.30 -21.19
N GLY A 561 -17.75 3.97 -21.04
CA GLY A 561 -18.86 3.31 -20.35
C GLY A 561 -18.61 3.12 -18.86
N LEU A 562 -19.55 2.45 -18.20
CA LEU A 562 -19.54 2.18 -16.77
C LEU A 562 -18.22 1.60 -16.24
N MET A 563 -17.58 0.72 -16.99
CA MET A 563 -16.31 0.06 -16.61
C MET A 563 -15.05 0.89 -16.96
N ALA A 564 -15.17 2.05 -17.61
CA ALA A 564 -14.01 2.80 -18.07
C ALA A 564 -13.08 3.22 -16.94
N SER A 565 -13.63 3.67 -15.80
CA SER A 565 -12.85 4.02 -14.61
C SER A 565 -12.27 2.78 -13.91
N VAL A 566 -12.94 1.63 -13.96
CA VAL A 566 -12.40 0.35 -13.47
C VAL A 566 -11.18 -0.05 -14.30
N GLU A 567 -11.23 0.07 -15.61
CA GLU A 567 -10.09 -0.22 -16.47
C GLU A 567 -8.93 0.80 -16.27
N ALA A 568 -9.25 2.08 -16.04
CA ALA A 568 -8.24 3.07 -15.67
C ALA A 568 -7.56 2.72 -14.32
N MET A 569 -8.35 2.30 -13.34
CA MET A 569 -7.85 1.85 -12.02
C MET A 569 -6.97 0.58 -12.17
N LYS A 570 -7.36 -0.41 -12.98
CA LYS A 570 -6.55 -1.60 -13.23
C LYS A 570 -5.22 -1.30 -13.93
N ARG A 571 -5.18 -0.28 -14.80
CA ARG A 571 -3.90 0.20 -15.36
C ARG A 571 -3.02 0.86 -14.32
N ALA A 572 -3.61 1.63 -13.41
CA ALA A 572 -2.90 2.20 -12.27
C ALA A 572 -2.37 1.11 -11.33
N ASP A 573 -3.18 0.08 -11.09
CA ASP A 573 -2.84 -1.10 -10.30
C ASP A 573 -1.64 -1.88 -10.86
N THR A 574 -1.49 -1.99 -12.18
CA THR A 574 -0.30 -2.58 -12.81
C THR A 574 0.99 -1.88 -12.37
N LYS A 575 0.95 -0.54 -12.16
CA LYS A 575 2.10 0.20 -11.64
C LYS A 575 2.31 -0.04 -10.14
N ALA A 576 1.22 -0.18 -9.38
CA ALA A 576 1.30 -0.50 -7.95
C ALA A 576 1.92 -1.88 -7.73
N GLN A 577 1.54 -2.89 -8.52
CA GLN A 577 2.14 -4.22 -8.49
C GLN A 577 3.63 -4.16 -8.86
N ALA A 578 3.99 -3.51 -9.96
CA ALA A 578 5.40 -3.35 -10.36
C ALA A 578 6.24 -2.63 -9.28
N LEU A 579 5.65 -1.66 -8.60
CA LEU A 579 6.30 -0.97 -7.49
C LEU A 579 6.49 -1.89 -6.28
N PHE A 580 5.51 -2.73 -5.96
CA PHE A 580 5.63 -3.75 -4.93
C PHE A 580 6.71 -4.78 -5.28
N ASP A 581 6.74 -5.27 -6.52
CA ASP A 581 7.73 -6.24 -7.01
C ASP A 581 9.16 -5.69 -6.96
N ALA A 582 9.31 -4.35 -7.09
CA ALA A 582 10.59 -3.64 -6.94
C ALA A 582 10.87 -3.18 -5.49
N CYS A 583 10.30 -3.82 -4.44
CA CYS A 583 10.42 -3.41 -3.04
C CYS A 583 10.09 -1.94 -2.78
N PHE A 584 9.11 -1.40 -3.48
CA PHE A 584 8.72 0.01 -3.40
C PHE A 584 9.87 1.00 -3.72
N LYS A 585 10.87 0.55 -4.49
CA LYS A 585 11.93 1.42 -5.00
C LYS A 585 11.39 2.20 -6.20
N ILE A 586 11.08 3.45 -6.01
CA ILE A 586 10.73 4.36 -7.12
C ILE A 586 12.01 4.91 -7.73
N LEU A 587 12.09 4.90 -9.07
CA LEU A 587 13.06 5.71 -9.78
C LEU A 587 12.92 7.17 -9.32
N SER A 588 13.96 7.68 -8.69
CA SER A 588 14.02 9.08 -8.26
C SER A 588 14.54 9.93 -9.41
N PRO A 589 13.72 10.72 -10.11
CA PRO A 589 14.22 11.64 -11.14
C PRO A 589 15.25 12.60 -10.55
N PRO A 590 16.03 13.31 -11.39
CA PRO A 590 16.96 14.31 -10.86
C PRO A 590 16.20 15.35 -10.03
N ASP A 591 16.73 15.67 -8.87
CA ASP A 591 16.15 16.71 -8.00
C ASP A 591 16.06 18.05 -8.71
N ALA A 592 15.04 18.85 -8.35
CA ALA A 592 14.94 20.21 -8.85
C ALA A 592 16.13 21.04 -8.38
N PRO A 593 16.75 21.81 -9.30
CA PRO A 593 17.85 22.68 -8.90
C PRO A 593 17.36 23.80 -8.00
N ARG A 594 18.19 24.28 -7.10
CA ARG A 594 17.93 25.47 -6.32
C ARG A 594 17.84 26.69 -7.27
N LEU A 595 16.68 27.35 -7.28
CA LEU A 595 16.43 28.54 -8.11
C LEU A 595 16.62 29.79 -7.27
N THR A 596 17.58 30.63 -7.67
CA THR A 596 17.81 31.97 -7.09
C THR A 596 17.50 33.03 -8.15
N ILE A 597 16.76 34.07 -7.78
CA ILE A 597 16.37 35.13 -8.73
C ILE A 597 16.96 36.45 -8.28
N GLN A 598 17.73 37.08 -9.17
CA GLN A 598 18.19 38.48 -9.02
C GLN A 598 17.20 39.40 -9.73
N GLU A 599 16.61 40.30 -8.99
CA GLU A 599 15.64 41.29 -9.47
C GLU A 599 16.35 42.55 -9.98
N LEU A 600 16.00 42.98 -11.18
CA LEU A 600 16.53 44.17 -11.85
C LEU A 600 15.37 44.98 -12.46
N GLU A 601 15.67 46.18 -13.00
CA GLU A 601 14.68 47.00 -13.69
C GLU A 601 14.19 46.34 -15.00
N ASN A 602 12.91 45.93 -15.02
CA ASN A 602 12.25 45.19 -16.12
C ASN A 602 12.98 43.92 -16.58
N GLU A 603 13.79 43.31 -15.71
CA GLU A 603 14.58 42.11 -15.99
C GLU A 603 14.74 41.26 -14.72
N LEU A 604 14.74 39.94 -14.88
CA LEU A 604 15.07 38.98 -13.85
C LEU A 604 16.23 38.09 -14.34
N ILE A 605 17.23 37.88 -13.49
CA ILE A 605 18.29 36.92 -13.75
C ILE A 605 17.97 35.68 -12.90
N LEU A 606 17.63 34.59 -13.57
CA LEU A 606 17.37 33.29 -12.96
C LEU A 606 18.68 32.53 -12.89
N MET A 607 19.08 32.09 -11.69
CA MET A 607 20.29 31.30 -11.45
C MET A 607 19.89 29.97 -10.85
N ILE A 608 20.50 28.90 -11.34
CA ILE A 608 20.27 27.54 -10.87
C ILE A 608 21.58 26.89 -10.44
N ASP A 609 21.53 26.11 -9.39
CA ASP A 609 22.63 25.27 -8.92
C ASP A 609 22.11 24.00 -8.21
N ASN A 610 22.94 22.97 -8.12
CA ASN A 610 22.64 21.73 -7.43
C ASN A 610 23.49 21.64 -6.17
N PRO A 611 22.89 21.75 -4.96
CA PRO A 611 23.59 21.51 -3.70
C PRO A 611 24.10 20.07 -3.60
N ILE A 612 25.07 19.82 -2.72
CA ILE A 612 25.67 18.49 -2.56
C ILE A 612 24.67 17.44 -2.06
N SER A 613 23.59 17.86 -1.40
CA SER A 613 22.49 16.96 -0.99
C SER A 613 21.59 16.51 -2.15
N SER A 614 21.74 17.13 -3.32
CA SER A 614 21.00 16.75 -4.52
C SER A 614 21.55 15.48 -5.15
N ASN A 615 20.67 14.57 -5.57
CA ASN A 615 21.06 13.41 -6.40
C ASN A 615 21.62 13.84 -7.77
N ASN A 616 21.45 15.12 -8.15
CA ASN A 616 22.00 15.72 -9.36
C ASN A 616 23.22 16.64 -9.07
N TYR A 617 23.90 16.47 -7.94
CA TYR A 617 25.10 17.25 -7.64
C TYR A 617 26.14 17.10 -8.76
N GLN A 618 26.71 18.24 -9.20
CA GLN A 618 27.63 18.31 -10.33
C GLN A 618 27.07 17.76 -11.66
N GLU A 619 25.74 17.69 -11.80
CA GLU A 619 25.07 17.14 -12.99
C GLU A 619 25.43 15.67 -13.26
N ALA A 620 25.75 14.93 -12.20
CA ALA A 620 26.18 13.56 -12.26
C ALA A 620 25.04 12.54 -12.07
N TYR A 621 23.79 12.98 -12.13
CA TYR A 621 22.65 12.09 -11.97
C TYR A 621 22.70 10.92 -12.96
N ALA A 622 22.61 9.71 -12.40
CA ALA A 622 22.50 8.46 -13.15
C ALA A 622 21.77 7.42 -12.26
N GLU A 623 20.56 7.07 -12.63
CA GLU A 623 19.72 6.11 -11.90
C GLU A 623 19.20 5.01 -12.82
N ILE A 624 19.13 3.79 -12.30
CA ILE A 624 18.62 2.62 -13.02
C ILE A 624 17.10 2.58 -12.89
N ASP A 625 16.39 2.39 -14.00
CA ASP A 625 14.98 2.07 -14.00
C ASP A 625 14.79 0.54 -14.07
N GLU A 626 14.65 -0.10 -12.93
CA GLU A 626 14.45 -1.54 -12.83
C GLU A 626 13.00 -1.95 -13.11
N ILE A 627 12.07 -1.02 -12.95
CA ILE A 627 10.63 -1.27 -13.10
C ILE A 627 10.22 -1.30 -14.58
N ASN A 628 10.64 -0.28 -15.34
CA ASN A 628 10.21 -0.14 -16.73
C ASN A 628 11.21 -0.73 -17.72
N ILE A 629 12.45 -0.97 -17.32
CA ILE A 629 13.52 -1.54 -18.17
C ILE A 629 14.04 -2.82 -17.53
N THR A 630 13.30 -3.90 -17.69
CA THR A 630 13.60 -5.21 -17.08
C THR A 630 14.71 -5.98 -17.77
N ASP A 631 15.03 -5.68 -19.06
CA ASP A 631 16.12 -6.34 -19.79
C ASP A 631 17.50 -5.87 -19.28
N PRO A 632 18.28 -6.72 -18.60
CA PRO A 632 19.60 -6.34 -18.08
C PRO A 632 20.67 -6.17 -19.18
N THR A 633 20.36 -6.51 -20.42
CA THR A 633 21.34 -6.42 -21.53
C THR A 633 21.38 -5.06 -22.19
N VAL A 634 20.42 -4.17 -21.88
CA VAL A 634 20.35 -2.81 -22.42
C VAL A 634 20.80 -1.77 -21.40
N ASP A 635 21.03 -0.54 -21.83
CA ASP A 635 21.33 0.57 -20.91
C ASP A 635 20.07 0.99 -20.16
N ARG A 636 19.97 0.64 -18.88
CA ARG A 636 18.84 0.93 -18.01
C ARG A 636 18.95 2.27 -17.27
N PHE A 637 20.08 2.99 -17.43
CA PHE A 637 20.30 4.24 -16.70
C PHE A 637 19.62 5.43 -17.37
N TYR A 638 18.79 6.14 -16.61
CA TYR A 638 18.49 7.53 -16.90
C TYR A 638 19.66 8.41 -16.45
N ARG A 639 20.13 9.28 -17.33
CA ARG A 639 21.20 10.22 -17.03
C ARG A 639 20.73 11.65 -17.20
N PHE A 640 21.28 12.56 -16.38
CA PHE A 640 20.99 13.97 -16.50
C PHE A 640 21.18 14.45 -17.96
N GLU A 641 20.21 15.24 -18.44
CA GLU A 641 20.22 15.75 -19.82
C GLU A 641 20.10 17.27 -19.87
N GLY A 642 19.36 17.91 -18.92
CA GLY A 642 19.24 19.36 -18.96
C GLY A 642 18.28 19.95 -17.92
N TYR A 643 18.02 21.24 -18.11
CA TYR A 643 17.12 22.04 -17.25
C TYR A 643 16.04 22.73 -18.07
N GLN A 644 14.87 22.86 -17.45
CA GLN A 644 13.75 23.67 -17.93
C GLN A 644 13.29 24.62 -16.82
N ILE A 645 13.01 25.89 -17.17
CA ILE A 645 12.47 26.89 -16.25
C ILE A 645 11.14 27.37 -16.80
N PHE A 646 10.11 27.29 -15.99
CA PHE A 646 8.76 27.70 -16.35
C PHE A 646 8.36 28.96 -15.58
N GLN A 647 7.72 29.92 -16.27
CA GLN A 647 6.92 30.94 -15.61
C GLN A 647 5.54 30.37 -15.32
N LEU A 648 5.06 30.54 -14.09
CA LEU A 648 3.74 30.12 -13.64
C LEU A 648 2.76 31.30 -13.65
N LYS A 649 1.50 31.01 -13.92
CA LYS A 649 0.45 32.04 -14.00
C LYS A 649 0.10 32.59 -12.61
N ALA A 650 0.16 31.80 -11.57
CA ALA A 650 -0.17 32.13 -10.19
C ALA A 650 0.63 31.28 -9.19
N GLN A 651 0.58 31.63 -7.92
CA GLN A 651 1.31 30.99 -6.85
C GLN A 651 0.80 29.56 -6.54
N ASP A 652 -0.45 29.27 -6.84
CA ASP A 652 -1.12 28.00 -6.58
C ASP A 652 -0.94 26.96 -7.71
N VAL A 653 -0.20 27.33 -8.77
CA VAL A 653 0.15 26.38 -9.85
C VAL A 653 1.26 25.45 -9.38
N SER A 654 1.04 24.16 -9.51
CA SER A 654 1.96 23.11 -9.05
C SER A 654 2.85 22.56 -10.18
N ILE A 655 3.83 21.74 -9.79
CA ILE A 655 4.69 21.02 -10.75
C ILE A 655 3.87 20.08 -11.65
N ALA A 656 2.74 19.54 -11.17
CA ALA A 656 1.87 18.69 -11.96
C ALA A 656 1.16 19.44 -13.11
N ASP A 657 1.10 20.76 -13.00
CA ASP A 657 0.44 21.63 -13.98
C ASP A 657 1.37 22.15 -15.08
N ILE A 658 2.68 21.81 -15.05
CA ILE A 658 3.66 22.39 -16.02
C ILE A 658 3.40 22.01 -17.48
N ALA A 659 2.66 20.93 -17.70
CA ALA A 659 2.24 20.53 -19.05
C ALA A 659 1.06 21.33 -19.59
N ASP A 660 0.35 22.10 -18.75
CA ASP A 660 -0.79 22.94 -19.13
C ASP A 660 -0.30 24.34 -19.56
N PRO A 661 -0.35 24.72 -20.86
CA PRO A 661 0.14 25.99 -21.35
C PRO A 661 -0.66 27.21 -20.85
N ASP A 662 -1.87 27.01 -20.29
CA ASP A 662 -2.66 28.04 -19.65
C ASP A 662 -2.24 28.35 -18.21
N LYS A 663 -1.45 27.46 -17.61
CA LYS A 663 -0.96 27.53 -16.22
C LYS A 663 0.55 27.75 -16.13
N ALA A 664 1.34 27.12 -17.00
CA ALA A 664 2.79 27.21 -17.02
C ALA A 664 3.33 27.39 -18.44
N ARG A 665 4.40 28.18 -18.61
CA ARG A 665 5.04 28.42 -19.89
C ARG A 665 6.55 28.38 -19.76
N LEU A 666 7.20 27.62 -20.65
CA LEU A 666 8.65 27.50 -20.72
C LEU A 666 9.26 28.86 -21.05
N VAL A 667 10.19 29.35 -20.23
CA VAL A 667 10.90 30.65 -20.43
C VAL A 667 12.40 30.48 -20.62
N ALA A 668 12.96 29.37 -20.19
CA ALA A 668 14.38 29.04 -20.40
C ALA A 668 14.58 27.52 -20.42
N GLN A 669 15.51 27.07 -21.25
CA GLN A 669 15.93 25.67 -21.36
C GLN A 669 17.41 25.60 -21.74
N CYS A 670 18.09 24.56 -21.28
CA CYS A 670 19.40 24.18 -21.78
C CYS A 670 19.59 22.67 -21.61
N ASP A 671 20.39 22.08 -22.48
CA ASP A 671 20.64 20.65 -22.58
C ASP A 671 22.12 20.34 -22.81
N ILE A 672 22.55 19.13 -22.45
CA ILE A 672 23.91 18.65 -22.69
C ILE A 672 24.17 18.61 -24.21
N LYS A 673 25.40 18.94 -24.61
CA LYS A 673 25.81 18.85 -26.02
C LYS A 673 26.19 17.40 -26.38
N ASN A 674 25.21 16.59 -26.72
CA ASN A 674 25.38 15.16 -27.01
C ASN A 674 24.62 14.69 -28.27
N ASN A 675 24.05 15.63 -29.07
CA ASN A 675 23.19 15.41 -30.23
C ASN A 675 21.77 14.91 -29.91
N ILE A 676 21.34 14.95 -28.66
CA ILE A 676 19.97 14.74 -28.25
C ILE A 676 19.32 16.12 -28.08
N SER A 677 18.49 16.53 -29.02
CA SER A 677 17.83 17.84 -28.99
C SER A 677 16.32 17.72 -28.84
N ARG A 678 15.76 16.58 -29.21
CA ARG A 678 14.31 16.37 -29.15
C ARG A 678 13.99 15.10 -28.38
N ILE A 679 13.14 15.24 -27.36
CA ILE A 679 12.70 14.10 -26.54
C ILE A 679 11.17 14.03 -26.54
N ILE A 680 10.64 12.85 -26.85
CA ILE A 680 9.22 12.59 -27.00
C ILE A 680 8.85 11.44 -26.05
N ASN A 681 7.90 11.68 -25.14
CA ASN A 681 7.26 10.60 -24.39
C ASN A 681 5.97 10.15 -25.09
N PHE A 682 5.69 8.88 -25.03
CA PHE A 682 4.41 8.34 -25.48
C PHE A 682 3.49 8.19 -24.25
N GLN A 683 2.45 9.03 -24.20
CA GLN A 683 1.47 9.03 -23.11
C GLN A 683 0.17 8.41 -23.60
N PHE A 684 -0.45 7.59 -22.77
CA PHE A 684 -1.74 6.98 -23.09
C PHE A 684 -2.82 8.06 -23.15
N ASP A 685 -3.53 8.11 -24.26
CA ASP A 685 -4.70 8.98 -24.48
C ASP A 685 -5.98 8.14 -24.34
N GLU A 686 -6.77 8.43 -23.31
CA GLU A 686 -7.97 7.66 -23.01
C GLU A 686 -9.05 7.77 -24.11
N ALA A 687 -9.16 8.95 -24.74
CA ALA A 687 -10.14 9.17 -25.80
C ALA A 687 -9.79 8.40 -27.08
N LEU A 688 -8.49 8.20 -27.33
CA LEU A 688 -8.00 7.48 -28.50
C LEU A 688 -7.75 5.99 -28.21
N GLY A 689 -7.59 5.61 -26.93
CA GLY A 689 -7.31 4.23 -26.50
C GLY A 689 -5.92 3.71 -26.85
N PHE A 690 -4.96 4.60 -27.14
CA PHE A 690 -3.57 4.25 -27.44
C PHE A 690 -2.60 5.35 -27.04
N SER A 691 -1.30 5.01 -26.93
CA SER A 691 -0.27 5.97 -26.57
C SER A 691 0.04 6.94 -27.72
N VAL A 692 -0.04 8.26 -27.43
CA VAL A 692 0.26 9.34 -28.37
C VAL A 692 1.61 9.99 -28.04
N PRO A 693 2.35 10.48 -29.08
CA PRO A 693 3.62 11.16 -28.84
C PRO A 693 3.38 12.58 -28.26
N VAL A 694 4.04 12.88 -27.16
CA VAL A 694 4.05 14.19 -26.51
C VAL A 694 5.48 14.70 -26.44
N GLU A 695 5.76 15.81 -27.13
CA GLU A 695 7.07 16.45 -27.10
C GLU A 695 7.34 17.06 -25.70
N LYS A 696 8.44 16.65 -25.06
CA LYS A 696 8.87 17.12 -23.74
C LYS A 696 10.03 18.10 -23.82
N VAL A 697 10.91 17.92 -24.79
CA VAL A 697 12.07 18.76 -25.01
C VAL A 697 12.19 19.05 -26.49
N ASP A 698 12.43 20.33 -26.83
CA ASP A 698 12.92 20.82 -28.12
C ASP A 698 14.12 21.75 -27.79
N GLY A 699 15.29 21.14 -27.65
CA GLY A 699 16.53 21.75 -27.14
C GLY A 699 17.44 22.28 -28.22
N GLU A 700 18.34 23.17 -27.83
CA GLU A 700 19.35 23.74 -28.73
C GLU A 700 20.60 22.90 -28.88
N ASN A 701 20.80 21.87 -28.00
CA ASN A 701 22.00 21.03 -27.91
C ASN A 701 23.28 21.88 -27.82
N SER A 702 23.19 22.96 -27.01
CA SER A 702 24.21 24.02 -26.95
C SER A 702 25.11 23.93 -25.73
N GLY A 703 24.78 23.05 -24.76
CA GLY A 703 25.48 22.86 -23.49
C GLY A 703 24.76 23.53 -22.31
N ILE A 704 25.09 23.08 -21.10
CA ILE A 704 24.46 23.55 -19.87
C ILE A 704 24.80 25.01 -19.58
N ARG A 705 23.79 25.72 -19.06
CA ARG A 705 23.89 27.08 -18.56
C ARG A 705 23.21 27.17 -17.20
N HIS A 706 23.82 27.92 -16.28
CA HIS A 706 23.32 28.10 -14.91
C HIS A 706 22.71 29.49 -14.66
N SER A 707 22.63 30.33 -15.68
CA SER A 707 22.09 31.71 -15.58
C SER A 707 21.32 32.08 -16.83
N PHE A 708 20.12 32.64 -16.64
CA PHE A 708 19.18 33.02 -17.70
C PHE A 708 18.60 34.39 -17.43
N SER A 709 18.60 35.30 -18.46
CA SER A 709 17.95 36.58 -18.40
C SER A 709 16.53 36.45 -18.92
N VAL A 710 15.55 36.86 -18.12
CA VAL A 710 14.14 36.93 -18.48
C VAL A 710 13.68 38.37 -18.48
N LYS A 711 13.20 38.83 -19.62
CA LYS A 711 12.73 40.22 -19.87
C LYS A 711 11.27 40.28 -20.30
N GLU A 712 10.69 39.12 -20.59
CA GLU A 712 9.33 39.01 -21.09
C GLU A 712 8.43 38.24 -20.12
N ASP A 713 7.19 38.72 -20.00
CA ASP A 713 6.09 38.01 -19.33
C ASP A 713 5.47 37.04 -20.33
N ALA A 714 5.66 35.73 -20.10
CA ALA A 714 5.15 34.69 -20.97
C ALA A 714 3.61 34.67 -21.06
N PHE A 715 2.89 35.26 -20.09
CA PHE A 715 1.41 35.33 -20.06
C PHE A 715 0.86 36.69 -20.52
N ALA A 716 1.71 37.64 -20.95
CA ALA A 716 1.26 38.94 -21.37
C ALA A 716 0.37 38.87 -22.62
N GLN A 717 -0.75 39.61 -22.58
CA GLN A 717 -1.68 39.78 -23.70
C GLN A 717 -1.45 41.16 -24.36
N GLY A 718 -0.24 41.45 -24.82
CA GLY A 718 0.09 42.77 -25.41
C GLY A 718 1.58 43.05 -25.32
N ALA A 719 1.99 44.12 -24.64
CA ALA A 719 3.40 44.42 -24.40
C ALA A 719 3.98 43.29 -23.48
N ARG A 720 5.00 42.61 -24.00
CA ARG A 720 5.56 41.43 -23.32
C ARG A 720 6.59 41.77 -22.24
N ALA A 721 7.11 43.01 -22.20
CA ALA A 721 8.12 43.37 -21.21
C ALA A 721 7.63 43.12 -19.77
N LEU A 722 8.51 42.63 -18.91
CA LEU A 722 8.25 42.55 -17.47
C LEU A 722 7.89 43.91 -16.91
N VAL A 723 6.95 43.98 -16.00
CA VAL A 723 6.47 45.19 -15.36
C VAL A 723 7.06 45.28 -13.96
N ASN A 724 7.75 46.39 -13.64
CA ASN A 724 8.27 46.61 -12.29
C ASN A 724 7.14 46.63 -11.25
N HIS A 725 7.42 46.14 -10.08
CA HIS A 725 6.49 45.98 -8.93
C HIS A 725 5.32 45.01 -9.16
N LYS A 726 5.37 44.15 -10.20
CA LYS A 726 4.47 43.04 -10.41
C LYS A 726 5.16 41.74 -9.97
N THR A 727 4.46 40.91 -9.20
CA THR A 727 4.98 39.62 -8.79
C THR A 727 4.87 38.61 -9.94
N TYR A 728 5.92 37.87 -10.19
CA TYR A 728 6.03 36.75 -11.11
C TYR A 728 6.44 35.48 -10.36
N TYR A 729 6.07 34.31 -10.86
CA TYR A 729 6.32 33.04 -10.24
C TYR A 729 7.07 32.13 -11.21
N TYR A 730 8.08 31.43 -10.69
CA TYR A 730 8.92 30.54 -11.51
C TYR A 730 9.17 29.24 -10.78
N VAL A 731 9.34 28.15 -11.56
CA VAL A 731 9.90 26.88 -11.10
C VAL A 731 10.99 26.44 -12.07
N ALA A 732 12.00 25.75 -11.54
CA ALA A 732 13.04 25.11 -12.33
C ALA A 732 12.98 23.60 -12.10
N VAL A 733 13.17 22.82 -13.16
CA VAL A 733 13.27 21.37 -13.11
C VAL A 733 14.53 20.92 -13.84
N ALA A 734 15.17 19.90 -13.31
CA ALA A 734 16.15 19.11 -14.04
C ALA A 734 15.42 17.95 -14.73
N TYR A 735 15.97 17.47 -15.82
CA TYR A 735 15.44 16.29 -16.51
C TYR A 735 16.55 15.35 -16.94
N ALA A 736 16.18 14.08 -17.03
CA ALA A 736 17.06 13.00 -17.45
C ALA A 736 16.46 12.25 -18.64
N TYR A 737 17.34 11.53 -19.33
CA TYR A 737 17.03 10.84 -20.56
C TYR A 737 17.56 9.41 -20.54
N ASN A 738 16.70 8.49 -21.06
CA ASN A 738 17.07 7.15 -21.48
C ASN A 738 16.23 6.74 -22.69
N GLN A 739 16.87 6.25 -23.72
CA GLN A 739 16.19 5.60 -24.86
C GLN A 739 16.99 4.38 -25.30
N PHE A 740 16.86 3.30 -24.55
CA PHE A 740 17.56 2.04 -24.82
C PHE A 740 17.09 1.40 -26.13
N LYS A 741 15.82 1.63 -26.53
CA LYS A 741 15.22 1.17 -27.77
C LYS A 741 14.12 2.15 -28.20
N GLU A 742 14.04 2.43 -29.50
CA GLU A 742 12.98 3.27 -30.06
C GLU A 742 11.61 2.57 -29.91
N TYR A 743 10.58 3.32 -29.53
CA TYR A 743 9.20 2.87 -29.49
C TYR A 743 8.45 3.41 -30.68
N ASP A 744 7.77 2.54 -31.43
CA ASP A 744 6.80 2.90 -32.49
C ASP A 744 5.54 2.05 -32.32
N PRO A 745 4.38 2.66 -32.00
CA PRO A 745 3.12 1.92 -31.86
C PRO A 745 2.61 1.30 -33.15
N THR A 746 3.18 1.67 -34.29
CA THR A 746 2.80 1.14 -35.62
C THR A 746 3.68 0.00 -36.11
N ASP A 747 4.84 -0.22 -35.49
CA ASP A 747 5.76 -1.31 -35.83
C ASP A 747 5.75 -2.41 -34.75
N PRO A 748 5.27 -3.64 -35.06
CA PRO A 748 5.25 -4.75 -34.10
C PRO A 748 6.62 -5.12 -33.48
N LEU A 749 7.73 -4.75 -34.14
CA LEU A 749 9.09 -5.01 -33.64
C LEU A 749 9.60 -3.94 -32.67
N LEU A 750 8.87 -2.84 -32.52
CA LEU A 750 9.24 -1.69 -31.67
C LEU A 750 8.20 -1.41 -30.57
N LEU A 751 7.24 -2.31 -30.35
CA LEU A 751 6.23 -2.18 -29.30
C LEU A 751 6.83 -2.29 -27.87
N ASP A 752 7.97 -2.95 -27.72
CA ASP A 752 8.74 -3.11 -26.49
C ASP A 752 9.78 -2.02 -26.29
N GLY A 753 9.77 -0.95 -27.12
CA GLY A 753 10.67 0.19 -27.00
C GLY A 753 10.34 1.10 -25.83
N GLN A 754 11.27 2.04 -25.52
CA GLN A 754 11.11 3.00 -24.41
C GLN A 754 10.00 4.03 -24.72
N LYS A 755 8.91 3.96 -23.99
CA LYS A 755 7.77 4.89 -24.12
C LYS A 755 7.98 6.23 -23.42
N ILE A 756 8.81 6.23 -22.37
CA ILE A 756 9.03 7.40 -21.50
C ILE A 756 10.53 7.71 -21.44
N PRO A 757 11.16 8.16 -22.55
CA PRO A 757 12.56 8.50 -22.51
C PRO A 757 12.92 9.74 -21.67
N TYR A 758 11.96 10.58 -21.33
CA TYR A 758 12.12 11.78 -20.51
C TYR A 758 11.49 11.59 -19.14
N ILE A 759 12.26 11.91 -18.08
CA ILE A 759 11.78 12.08 -16.71
C ILE A 759 12.27 13.42 -16.16
N SER A 760 11.50 14.07 -15.29
CA SER A 760 11.85 15.37 -14.70
C SER A 760 11.63 15.39 -13.20
N SER A 761 12.25 16.36 -12.54
CA SER A 761 12.18 16.60 -11.10
C SER A 761 10.77 16.48 -10.54
N ARG A 762 10.63 15.78 -9.41
CA ARG A 762 9.39 15.68 -8.64
C ARG A 762 9.50 16.28 -7.24
N LEU A 763 10.70 16.37 -6.73
CA LEU A 763 11.04 16.91 -5.40
C LEU A 763 12.21 17.90 -5.52
N ASN A 764 12.36 18.74 -4.53
CA ASN A 764 13.55 19.53 -4.33
C ASN A 764 14.69 18.66 -3.73
N TYR A 765 15.92 19.17 -3.81
CA TYR A 765 17.13 18.54 -3.24
C TYR A 765 17.07 18.26 -1.73
N ASP A 766 16.10 18.82 -1.01
CA ASP A 766 15.85 18.59 0.42
C ASP A 766 14.65 17.66 0.65
N GLY A 767 14.15 17.02 -0.41
CA GLY A 767 12.98 16.11 -0.38
C GLY A 767 11.64 16.80 -0.16
N THR A 768 11.59 18.12 -0.20
CA THR A 768 10.33 18.86 -0.13
C THR A 768 9.67 18.96 -1.50
N ALA A 769 8.37 19.21 -1.51
CA ALA A 769 7.64 19.47 -2.75
C ALA A 769 8.16 20.75 -3.44
N ILE A 770 8.28 20.70 -4.76
CA ILE A 770 8.68 21.86 -5.56
C ILE A 770 7.61 22.94 -5.43
N SER A 771 8.02 24.12 -5.00
CA SER A 771 7.15 25.28 -4.80
C SER A 771 7.56 26.45 -5.70
N PRO A 772 6.62 27.29 -6.14
CA PRO A 772 6.91 28.47 -6.95
C PRO A 772 7.83 29.47 -6.22
N THR A 773 8.89 29.90 -6.89
CA THR A 773 9.73 31.01 -6.43
C THR A 773 9.18 32.31 -6.99
N SER A 774 8.87 33.27 -6.11
CA SER A 774 8.35 34.60 -6.53
C SER A 774 9.48 35.59 -6.73
N ALA A 775 9.29 36.50 -7.71
CA ALA A 775 10.20 37.61 -7.99
C ALA A 775 9.44 38.87 -8.42
N ILE A 776 9.99 40.05 -8.10
CA ILE A 776 9.42 41.34 -8.36
C ILE A 776 10.47 42.28 -9.00
N PRO A 777 10.46 42.50 -10.33
CA PRO A 777 11.35 43.45 -10.96
C PRO A 777 11.16 44.86 -10.39
N HIS A 778 12.25 45.63 -10.21
CA HIS A 778 12.21 46.99 -9.64
C HIS A 778 13.36 47.90 -10.07
#